data_69a1689b299263ef293ea008940a199d
#
_entry.id   69a1689b299263ef293ea008940a199d
#
_cell.length_a   1.000
_cell.length_b   1.000
_cell.length_c   1.000
_cell.angle_alpha   90.00
_cell.angle_beta   90.00
_cell.angle_gamma   90.00
#
_symmetry.space_group_name_H-M   'P 1'
#
loop_
_entity.id
_entity.type
_entity.pdbx_description
1 polymer ?
#
loop_
_entity_poly.entity_id
_entity_poly.type
_entity_poly.pdbx_seq_one_letter_code
_entity_poly.pdbx_strand_id
1 'polypeptide(L)'
;MRKRSTLLSLLLASIAGVSGFSQDATYSKMSPHTRILLDRLERNDTIHSSLRGAIEDEYLSAFVKVETEEAWAEVEAAGCRIQTRTGDIATVLIPLSKVETLSELASVQYISASQPMSLSMDSARYYSNVADAYAGKNLPHPYTGKDVIVGVVDGGFDYTHPNFYDKEGKTYRLKRVWDQASPFSHAVYTTESDILEHECSYDSDVETHGTHVMGIAAGGGYDTPYQAVAYESDMMAVATTWQNADIINGVDYIFQESEKEGKPCVVNLSLGSPTGPHDGTDLFEKMLDRLTGPGRIITASMGNSGSSNEYVGLMSPIDTLRTFIGKGATSAVGVSLWADEPGKPFAIDLGIYDSEKKEYLANTGFLSVDTLEKVISLPITGPDNSVYEAWISSSLSPFNGKYNVTIAFTYPEEAGKLDFSLQVATKSTPVRAWAYNGSFKDNGMSPLYTAGTSDFSIGTPATAQDLISVGAYTSRLVRVDAQGNSQTLPGSELGKLAPFSSVGPTIDNRIKPDITAPGLFVISSYNSYYLEEEAGEIDRDIQVKYSTFNGREYPWGYMQGTSMSCPFATGTIALWLQANPTLSPDDIKEVFSRTAIQDQEGETYPNSRWGWGKIDAYKGLLDVLGLPTASENIFEEKPYEAVSVYAGTSPGSFHVRWAKIPGAFSIQVFDASGRSWYGNKVDSPTSVDYPVVLGTDQPGVYFVRIETAEGTVERKIKL
;
A
#
# COMPACT_ATOMS: atom_id res chain seq x y z
N MET A 1 1.96 9.58 -39.95
CA MET A 1 0.61 9.56 -39.42
C MET A 1 -0.56 9.62 -40.44
N ARG A 2 -0.34 9.66 -41.72
CA ARG A 2 -1.43 9.73 -42.75
C ARG A 2 -1.58 8.50 -43.67
N LYS A 3 -0.89 7.39 -43.40
CA LYS A 3 -0.97 6.15 -44.20
C LYS A 3 -1.71 4.98 -43.52
N ARG A 4 -2.08 5.08 -42.24
CA ARG A 4 -2.79 4.01 -41.50
C ARG A 4 -4.31 4.03 -41.60
N SER A 5 -4.93 5.17 -41.90
CA SER A 5 -6.39 5.28 -41.99
C SER A 5 -6.98 4.77 -43.31
N THR A 6 -6.15 4.62 -44.36
CA THR A 6 -6.61 4.22 -45.71
C THR A 6 -6.63 2.69 -45.87
N LEU A 7 -5.84 1.93 -45.11
CA LEU A 7 -5.89 0.47 -45.17
C LEU A 7 -7.11 -0.14 -44.43
N LEU A 8 -7.52 0.49 -43.30
CA LEU A 8 -8.68 0.03 -42.56
C LEU A 8 -9.98 0.21 -43.38
N SER A 9 -10.05 1.25 -44.20
CA SER A 9 -11.21 1.54 -45.05
C SER A 9 -11.34 0.58 -46.25
N LEU A 10 -10.25 -0.07 -46.69
CA LEU A 10 -10.26 -1.05 -47.79
C LEU A 10 -10.63 -2.45 -47.31
N LEU A 11 -10.31 -2.82 -46.07
CA LEU A 11 -10.70 -4.11 -45.47
C LEU A 11 -12.21 -4.19 -45.21
N LEU A 12 -12.82 -3.10 -44.75
CA LEU A 12 -14.26 -2.98 -44.48
C LEU A 12 -15.13 -3.05 -45.75
N ALA A 13 -14.58 -2.69 -46.93
CA ALA A 13 -15.31 -2.75 -48.20
C ALA A 13 -15.45 -4.17 -48.72
N SER A 14 -14.65 -5.15 -48.29
CA SER A 14 -14.75 -6.56 -48.67
C SER A 14 -15.71 -7.38 -47.78
N ILE A 15 -16.12 -6.86 -46.63
CA ILE A 15 -17.06 -7.55 -45.70
C ILE A 15 -18.54 -7.16 -45.96
N ALA A 16 -18.81 -6.09 -46.70
CA ALA A 16 -20.13 -5.62 -47.00
C ALA A 16 -20.99 -6.46 -47.97
N GLY A 17 -20.61 -7.71 -48.21
CA GLY A 17 -21.23 -8.62 -49.18
C GLY A 17 -21.95 -9.84 -48.66
N VAL A 18 -22.11 -10.01 -47.35
CA VAL A 18 -22.80 -11.20 -46.80
C VAL A 18 -24.00 -10.75 -45.97
N SER A 19 -25.16 -10.77 -46.59
CA SER A 19 -26.44 -10.58 -45.93
C SER A 19 -26.98 -11.90 -45.40
N GLY A 20 -27.31 -11.95 -44.11
CA GLY A 20 -28.16 -12.98 -43.51
C GLY A 20 -27.44 -13.92 -42.54
N PHE A 21 -27.27 -13.49 -41.32
CA PHE A 21 -26.82 -14.34 -40.22
C PHE A 21 -27.91 -15.33 -39.78
N SER A 22 -27.57 -16.62 -39.82
CA SER A 22 -28.30 -17.67 -39.13
C SER A 22 -27.82 -17.66 -37.65
N GLN A 23 -28.67 -17.32 -36.77
CA GLN A 23 -28.37 -16.89 -35.38
C GLN A 23 -27.90 -17.99 -34.39
N ASP A 24 -27.82 -19.28 -34.71
CA ASP A 24 -27.96 -20.29 -33.66
C ASP A 24 -26.74 -21.21 -33.35
N ALA A 25 -25.77 -21.42 -34.23
CA ALA A 25 -24.70 -22.38 -33.94
C ALA A 25 -23.32 -21.75 -33.70
N THR A 26 -22.98 -20.72 -34.45
CA THR A 26 -21.64 -20.10 -34.49
C THR A 26 -21.35 -19.27 -33.22
N TYR A 27 -22.33 -18.53 -32.75
CA TYR A 27 -22.21 -17.70 -31.55
C TYR A 27 -22.17 -18.48 -30.24
N SER A 28 -22.69 -19.71 -30.19
CA SER A 28 -22.72 -20.53 -28.97
C SER A 28 -21.30 -20.91 -28.48
N LYS A 29 -20.32 -20.98 -29.39
CA LYS A 29 -18.92 -21.32 -29.07
C LYS A 29 -18.03 -20.13 -28.75
N MET A 30 -18.56 -18.92 -28.71
CA MET A 30 -17.79 -17.71 -28.40
C MET A 30 -18.18 -17.11 -27.05
N SER A 31 -17.20 -16.57 -26.32
CA SER A 31 -17.48 -15.85 -25.07
C SER A 31 -18.35 -14.60 -25.36
N PRO A 32 -19.14 -14.14 -24.39
CA PRO A 32 -19.94 -12.90 -24.55
C PRO A 32 -19.07 -11.70 -24.95
N HIS A 33 -17.86 -11.61 -24.39
CA HIS A 33 -16.88 -10.57 -24.72
C HIS A 33 -16.43 -10.65 -26.19
N THR A 34 -16.14 -11.83 -26.69
CA THR A 34 -15.76 -12.06 -28.11
C THR A 34 -16.89 -11.64 -29.03
N ARG A 35 -18.14 -11.98 -28.69
CA ARG A 35 -19.32 -11.60 -29.50
C ARG A 35 -19.52 -10.10 -29.57
N ILE A 36 -19.40 -9.40 -28.44
CA ILE A 36 -19.53 -7.94 -28.38
C ILE A 36 -18.42 -7.28 -29.20
N LEU A 37 -17.19 -7.79 -29.12
CA LEU A 37 -16.05 -7.27 -29.88
C LEU A 37 -16.28 -7.39 -31.38
N LEU A 38 -16.72 -8.56 -31.87
CA LEU A 38 -16.99 -8.81 -33.28
C LEU A 38 -18.16 -7.97 -33.80
N ASP A 39 -19.29 -7.88 -33.06
CA ASP A 39 -20.46 -7.04 -33.41
C ASP A 39 -20.08 -5.56 -33.59
N ARG A 40 -19.21 -5.05 -32.71
CA ARG A 40 -18.72 -3.65 -32.81
C ARG A 40 -17.77 -3.45 -33.98
N LEU A 41 -16.92 -4.43 -34.27
CA LEU A 41 -16.04 -4.39 -35.44
C LEU A 41 -16.87 -4.34 -36.75
N GLU A 42 -17.92 -5.15 -36.85
CA GLU A 42 -18.82 -5.18 -38.01
C GLU A 42 -19.58 -3.87 -38.21
N ARG A 43 -20.02 -3.24 -37.11
CA ARG A 43 -20.75 -1.96 -37.15
C ARG A 43 -19.89 -0.74 -37.37
N ASN A 44 -18.55 -0.94 -37.39
CA ASN A 44 -17.59 0.16 -37.47
C ASN A 44 -17.75 1.19 -36.32
N ASP A 45 -18.24 0.72 -35.17
CA ASP A 45 -18.42 1.53 -33.98
C ASP A 45 -17.08 1.86 -33.32
N THR A 46 -17.05 2.95 -32.53
CA THR A 46 -15.85 3.28 -31.75
C THR A 46 -15.58 2.17 -30.72
N ILE A 47 -14.51 1.41 -30.93
CA ILE A 47 -14.10 0.34 -30.01
C ILE A 47 -13.36 0.98 -28.84
N HIS A 48 -13.88 0.78 -27.63
CA HIS A 48 -13.24 1.24 -26.40
C HIS A 48 -11.83 0.64 -26.26
N SER A 49 -10.88 1.38 -25.67
CA SER A 49 -9.47 0.97 -25.54
C SER A 49 -9.31 -0.41 -24.91
N SER A 50 -10.19 -0.78 -23.95
CA SER A 50 -10.20 -2.10 -23.31
C SER A 50 -10.54 -3.28 -24.23
N LEU A 51 -11.27 -3.03 -25.31
CA LEU A 51 -11.59 -4.04 -26.31
C LEU A 51 -10.55 -4.12 -27.44
N ARG A 52 -9.82 -3.03 -27.69
CA ARG A 52 -8.74 -2.98 -28.70
C ARG A 52 -7.54 -3.83 -28.36
N GLY A 53 -7.25 -4.06 -27.08
CA GLY A 53 -6.10 -4.84 -26.63
C GLY A 53 -6.09 -6.31 -27.07
N ALA A 54 -7.25 -6.85 -27.45
CA ALA A 54 -7.36 -8.20 -28.00
C ALA A 54 -7.04 -8.26 -29.52
N ILE A 55 -6.84 -7.10 -30.18
CA ILE A 55 -6.59 -7.03 -31.63
C ILE A 55 -5.15 -6.54 -31.85
N GLU A 56 -4.34 -7.40 -32.42
CA GLU A 56 -2.96 -7.12 -32.80
C GLU A 56 -2.87 -7.19 -34.34
N ASP A 57 -2.67 -6.04 -34.98
CA ASP A 57 -2.74 -5.85 -36.44
C ASP A 57 -4.06 -6.36 -37.03
N GLU A 58 -4.07 -7.49 -37.75
CA GLU A 58 -5.26 -8.12 -38.34
C GLU A 58 -5.65 -9.42 -37.63
N TYR A 59 -5.13 -9.65 -36.40
CA TYR A 59 -5.34 -10.87 -35.63
C TYR A 59 -6.10 -10.58 -34.35
N LEU A 60 -7.01 -11.49 -33.95
CA LEU A 60 -7.59 -11.60 -32.65
C LEU A 60 -6.72 -12.48 -31.78
N SER A 61 -6.18 -11.93 -30.68
CA SER A 61 -5.57 -12.72 -29.62
C SER A 61 -6.68 -13.37 -28.78
N ALA A 62 -6.68 -14.69 -28.68
CA ALA A 62 -7.75 -15.42 -28.02
C ALA A 62 -7.27 -16.71 -27.35
N PHE A 63 -8.01 -17.19 -26.38
CA PHE A 63 -7.97 -18.56 -25.91
C PHE A 63 -8.89 -19.41 -26.78
N VAL A 64 -8.40 -20.55 -27.26
CA VAL A 64 -9.16 -21.54 -28.01
C VAL A 64 -9.14 -22.86 -27.25
N LYS A 65 -10.31 -23.47 -27.09
CA LYS A 65 -10.44 -24.83 -26.58
C LYS A 65 -10.91 -25.74 -27.68
N VAL A 66 -10.23 -26.88 -27.83
CA VAL A 66 -10.55 -27.91 -28.81
C VAL A 66 -11.07 -29.18 -28.12
N GLU A 67 -11.66 -30.10 -28.92
CA GLU A 67 -12.22 -31.34 -28.40
C GLU A 67 -11.13 -32.37 -28.03
N THR A 68 -10.10 -32.45 -28.87
CA THR A 68 -8.93 -33.32 -28.68
C THR A 68 -7.66 -32.61 -29.06
N GLU A 69 -6.50 -33.11 -28.62
CA GLU A 69 -5.19 -32.50 -28.95
C GLU A 69 -4.85 -32.58 -30.44
N GLU A 70 -5.38 -33.57 -31.17
CA GLU A 70 -5.16 -33.73 -32.60
C GLU A 70 -5.86 -32.64 -33.42
N ALA A 71 -6.90 -32.03 -32.88
CA ALA A 71 -7.65 -30.95 -33.55
C ALA A 71 -6.82 -29.66 -33.74
N TRP A 72 -5.70 -29.50 -33.06
CA TRP A 72 -4.81 -28.35 -33.27
C TRP A 72 -4.31 -28.22 -34.71
N ALA A 73 -4.14 -29.32 -35.41
CA ALA A 73 -3.78 -29.31 -36.83
C ALA A 73 -4.85 -28.63 -37.71
N GLU A 74 -6.13 -28.75 -37.36
CA GLU A 74 -7.23 -28.06 -38.05
C GLU A 74 -7.23 -26.56 -37.76
N VAL A 75 -6.91 -26.15 -36.51
CA VAL A 75 -6.78 -24.75 -36.12
C VAL A 75 -5.62 -24.07 -36.89
N GLU A 76 -4.48 -24.72 -37.00
CA GLU A 76 -3.35 -24.23 -37.82
C GLU A 76 -3.69 -24.17 -39.30
N ALA A 77 -4.38 -25.19 -39.84
CA ALA A 77 -4.82 -25.23 -41.24
C ALA A 77 -5.82 -24.10 -41.57
N ALA A 78 -6.58 -23.61 -40.59
CA ALA A 78 -7.43 -22.43 -40.72
C ALA A 78 -6.65 -21.10 -40.80
N GLY A 79 -5.31 -21.14 -40.69
CA GLY A 79 -4.42 -19.97 -40.76
C GLY A 79 -4.17 -19.30 -39.41
N CYS A 80 -4.54 -19.92 -38.31
CA CYS A 80 -4.29 -19.44 -36.96
C CYS A 80 -2.85 -19.74 -36.52
N ARG A 81 -2.32 -18.93 -35.60
CA ARG A 81 -0.99 -19.13 -35.02
C ARG A 81 -1.15 -19.49 -33.54
N ILE A 82 -0.79 -20.73 -33.20
CA ILE A 82 -0.78 -21.20 -31.81
C ILE A 82 0.48 -20.64 -31.15
N GLN A 83 0.31 -19.97 -30.01
CA GLN A 83 1.41 -19.38 -29.23
C GLN A 83 1.83 -20.27 -28.05
N THR A 84 0.93 -20.53 -27.10
CA THR A 84 1.18 -21.42 -25.98
C THR A 84 0.06 -22.43 -25.87
N ARG A 85 0.41 -23.72 -25.72
CA ARG A 85 -0.55 -24.83 -25.68
C ARG A 85 -0.38 -25.66 -24.40
N THR A 86 -1.51 -25.97 -23.76
CA THR A 86 -1.60 -26.88 -22.62
C THR A 86 -2.77 -27.86 -22.85
N GLY A 87 -2.49 -29.04 -23.35
CA GLY A 87 -3.51 -30.04 -23.67
C GLY A 87 -4.52 -29.53 -24.72
N ASP A 88 -5.79 -29.46 -24.32
CA ASP A 88 -6.93 -29.07 -25.16
C ASP A 88 -7.19 -27.55 -25.19
N ILE A 89 -6.34 -26.73 -24.55
CA ILE A 89 -6.44 -25.26 -24.52
C ILE A 89 -5.14 -24.62 -25.03
N ALA A 90 -5.27 -23.57 -25.83
CA ALA A 90 -4.13 -22.77 -26.30
C ALA A 90 -4.46 -21.28 -26.38
N THR A 91 -3.42 -20.43 -26.29
CA THR A 91 -3.47 -19.05 -26.76
C THR A 91 -3.19 -19.03 -28.24
N VAL A 92 -4.03 -18.36 -29.03
CA VAL A 92 -4.03 -18.41 -30.48
C VAL A 92 -4.21 -17.02 -31.06
N LEU A 93 -3.42 -16.64 -32.03
CA LEU A 93 -3.66 -15.48 -32.90
C LEU A 93 -4.53 -15.93 -34.07
N ILE A 94 -5.77 -15.48 -34.10
CA ILE A 94 -6.77 -15.84 -35.11
C ILE A 94 -6.91 -14.66 -36.08
N PRO A 95 -6.68 -14.85 -37.41
CA PRO A 95 -6.99 -13.79 -38.36
C PRO A 95 -8.46 -13.32 -38.19
N LEU A 96 -8.72 -12.02 -38.09
CA LEU A 96 -10.08 -11.49 -37.86
C LEU A 96 -11.08 -12.04 -38.86
N SER A 97 -10.67 -12.19 -40.12
CA SER A 97 -11.49 -12.78 -41.20
C SER A 97 -11.78 -14.28 -41.05
N LYS A 98 -11.17 -14.94 -40.07
CA LYS A 98 -11.26 -16.39 -39.84
C LYS A 98 -11.91 -16.79 -38.52
N VAL A 99 -12.25 -15.83 -37.69
CA VAL A 99 -12.82 -16.11 -36.34
C VAL A 99 -14.12 -16.89 -36.45
N GLU A 100 -14.99 -16.51 -37.38
CA GLU A 100 -16.27 -17.17 -37.64
C GLU A 100 -16.04 -18.59 -38.17
N THR A 101 -15.23 -18.74 -39.24
CA THR A 101 -14.88 -20.04 -39.85
C THR A 101 -14.28 -20.99 -38.80
N LEU A 102 -13.42 -20.47 -37.90
CA LEU A 102 -12.83 -21.28 -36.83
C LEU A 102 -13.89 -21.76 -35.83
N SER A 103 -14.90 -20.94 -35.52
CA SER A 103 -15.98 -21.32 -34.60
C SER A 103 -16.91 -22.40 -35.22
N GLU A 104 -16.97 -22.51 -36.55
CA GLU A 104 -17.76 -23.51 -37.24
C GLU A 104 -17.13 -24.92 -37.24
N LEU A 105 -15.80 -25.01 -36.99
CA LEU A 105 -15.15 -26.30 -36.86
C LEU A 105 -15.74 -27.13 -35.74
N ALA A 106 -16.12 -28.37 -36.00
CA ALA A 106 -16.69 -29.27 -35.02
C ALA A 106 -15.70 -29.53 -33.86
N SER A 107 -14.43 -29.56 -34.16
CA SER A 107 -13.31 -29.78 -33.25
C SER A 107 -13.05 -28.60 -32.29
N VAL A 108 -13.53 -27.37 -32.60
CA VAL A 108 -13.40 -26.19 -31.72
C VAL A 108 -14.61 -26.15 -30.81
N GLN A 109 -14.35 -26.17 -29.50
CA GLN A 109 -15.37 -26.11 -28.48
C GLN A 109 -15.66 -24.69 -28.01
N TYR A 110 -14.62 -23.82 -27.91
CA TYR A 110 -14.79 -22.48 -27.36
C TYR A 110 -13.68 -21.52 -27.83
N ILE A 111 -14.07 -20.26 -28.06
CA ILE A 111 -13.18 -19.14 -28.39
C ILE A 111 -13.46 -18.01 -27.43
N SER A 112 -12.42 -17.51 -26.74
CA SER A 112 -12.53 -16.36 -25.85
C SER A 112 -11.41 -15.36 -26.18
N ALA A 113 -11.80 -14.18 -26.67
CA ALA A 113 -10.85 -13.09 -26.91
C ALA A 113 -10.09 -12.76 -25.62
N SER A 114 -8.80 -12.47 -25.76
CA SER A 114 -7.96 -12.01 -24.65
C SER A 114 -8.56 -10.74 -24.04
N GLN A 115 -8.59 -10.67 -22.71
CA GLN A 115 -9.04 -9.50 -21.98
C GLN A 115 -7.83 -8.81 -21.38
N PRO A 116 -7.78 -7.46 -21.40
CA PRO A 116 -6.71 -6.74 -20.76
C PRO A 116 -6.73 -7.03 -19.26
N MET A 117 -5.62 -7.50 -18.73
CA MET A 117 -5.40 -7.64 -17.30
C MET A 117 -4.97 -6.29 -16.77
N SER A 118 -5.81 -5.60 -16.01
CA SER A 118 -5.46 -4.34 -15.38
C SER A 118 -4.56 -4.59 -14.17
N LEU A 119 -3.33 -4.09 -14.27
CA LEU A 119 -2.46 -3.86 -13.13
C LEU A 119 -3.01 -2.61 -12.44
N SER A 120 -3.51 -2.73 -11.21
CA SER A 120 -4.23 -1.61 -10.60
C SER A 120 -3.79 -1.35 -9.17
N MET A 121 -3.92 -0.09 -8.71
CA MET A 121 -4.19 0.21 -7.29
C MET A 121 -5.34 -0.67 -6.74
N ASP A 122 -5.97 -1.43 -7.57
CA ASP A 122 -7.00 -2.40 -7.25
C ASP A 122 -6.62 -3.32 -6.11
N SER A 123 -5.38 -3.81 -6.04
CA SER A 123 -4.98 -4.66 -4.94
C SER A 123 -5.05 -3.92 -3.59
N ALA A 124 -4.59 -2.68 -3.50
CA ALA A 124 -4.67 -1.89 -2.29
C ALA A 124 -6.13 -1.60 -1.89
N ARG A 125 -6.96 -1.16 -2.83
CA ARG A 125 -8.38 -0.87 -2.62
C ARG A 125 -9.21 -2.13 -2.37
N TYR A 126 -8.85 -3.25 -3.03
CA TYR A 126 -9.50 -4.54 -2.84
C TYR A 126 -9.33 -5.06 -1.41
N TYR A 127 -8.09 -5.09 -0.91
CA TYR A 127 -7.79 -5.59 0.45
C TYR A 127 -8.31 -4.70 1.57
N SER A 128 -8.72 -3.47 1.29
CA SER A 128 -9.23 -2.50 2.26
C SER A 128 -10.71 -2.17 2.07
N ASN A 129 -11.44 -2.91 1.22
CA ASN A 129 -12.88 -2.79 0.96
C ASN A 129 -13.36 -1.40 0.51
N VAL A 130 -12.48 -0.56 -0.05
CA VAL A 130 -12.81 0.81 -0.48
C VAL A 130 -13.87 0.83 -1.58
N ALA A 131 -13.89 -0.19 -2.45
CA ALA A 131 -14.84 -0.28 -3.56
C ALA A 131 -16.31 -0.33 -3.10
N ASP A 132 -16.61 -0.94 -1.95
CA ASP A 132 -17.94 -1.01 -1.37
C ASP A 132 -18.43 0.38 -0.87
N ALA A 133 -17.50 1.23 -0.40
CA ALA A 133 -17.79 2.63 -0.04
C ALA A 133 -18.16 3.46 -1.26
N TYR A 134 -17.43 3.30 -2.37
CA TYR A 134 -17.71 3.99 -3.65
C TYR A 134 -19.04 3.54 -4.28
N ALA A 135 -19.36 2.26 -4.15
CA ALA A 135 -20.63 1.72 -4.64
C ALA A 135 -21.84 2.19 -3.81
N GLY A 136 -21.62 2.81 -2.65
CA GLY A 136 -22.69 3.15 -1.73
C GLY A 136 -23.43 1.92 -1.19
N LYS A 137 -22.77 0.75 -1.13
CA LYS A 137 -23.40 -0.52 -0.77
C LYS A 137 -23.90 -0.46 0.68
N ASN A 138 -25.22 -0.58 0.84
CA ASN A 138 -25.91 -0.42 2.14
C ASN A 138 -25.61 0.90 2.86
N LEU A 139 -25.19 1.93 2.13
CA LEU A 139 -24.89 3.27 2.63
C LEU A 139 -25.95 4.27 2.14
N PRO A 140 -26.14 5.41 2.80
CA PRO A 140 -27.07 6.46 2.34
C PRO A 140 -26.76 6.98 0.93
N HIS A 141 -25.48 7.04 0.57
CA HIS A 141 -24.93 7.45 -0.72
C HIS A 141 -23.47 6.96 -0.88
N PRO A 142 -22.84 7.09 -2.05
CA PRO A 142 -21.41 6.91 -2.22
C PRO A 142 -20.58 7.86 -1.35
N TYR A 143 -19.47 7.37 -0.82
CA TYR A 143 -18.48 8.16 -0.05
C TYR A 143 -17.16 8.16 -0.80
N THR A 144 -16.65 9.36 -1.11
CA THR A 144 -15.55 9.60 -2.04
C THR A 144 -14.56 10.65 -1.52
N GLY A 145 -14.78 11.14 -0.29
CA GLY A 145 -14.03 12.25 0.32
C GLY A 145 -14.55 13.63 -0.06
N LYS A 146 -15.70 13.72 -0.74
CA LYS A 146 -16.30 15.00 -1.13
C LYS A 146 -16.56 15.89 0.08
N ASP A 147 -16.31 17.20 -0.08
CA ASP A 147 -16.44 18.22 0.96
C ASP A 147 -15.47 18.04 2.17
N VAL A 148 -14.40 17.28 1.98
CA VAL A 148 -13.29 17.12 2.92
C VAL A 148 -12.02 17.64 2.28
N ILE A 149 -11.12 18.23 3.07
CA ILE A 149 -9.78 18.63 2.62
C ILE A 149 -8.78 17.54 2.99
N VAL A 150 -8.00 17.11 2.01
CA VAL A 150 -6.81 16.30 2.20
C VAL A 150 -5.60 17.20 2.06
N GLY A 151 -4.87 17.40 3.16
CA GLY A 151 -3.61 18.12 3.20
C GLY A 151 -2.42 17.17 3.09
N VAL A 152 -1.34 17.58 2.43
CA VAL A 152 -0.07 16.85 2.41
C VAL A 152 1.07 17.84 2.65
N VAL A 153 1.89 17.56 3.67
CA VAL A 153 3.14 18.27 3.93
C VAL A 153 4.28 17.33 3.56
N ASP A 154 4.97 17.62 2.46
CA ASP A 154 5.94 16.71 1.83
C ASP A 154 6.87 17.52 0.88
N GLY A 155 7.62 16.88 -0.01
CA GLY A 155 8.45 17.51 -1.04
C GLY A 155 8.17 16.96 -2.44
N GLY A 156 8.56 17.69 -3.48
CA GLY A 156 8.52 17.22 -4.86
C GLY A 156 7.13 17.14 -5.49
N PHE A 157 6.37 18.25 -5.47
CA PHE A 157 5.04 18.30 -6.07
C PHE A 157 5.06 18.77 -7.52
N ASP A 158 4.49 17.99 -8.42
CA ASP A 158 4.10 18.39 -9.78
C ASP A 158 2.66 18.91 -9.75
N TYR A 159 2.47 20.23 -9.66
CA TYR A 159 1.15 20.83 -9.54
C TYR A 159 0.30 20.67 -10.81
N THR A 160 0.93 20.42 -11.95
CA THR A 160 0.25 20.28 -13.25
C THR A 160 -0.23 18.85 -13.52
N HIS A 161 0.12 17.89 -12.65
CA HIS A 161 -0.19 16.49 -12.87
C HIS A 161 -1.71 16.25 -12.97
N PRO A 162 -2.22 15.57 -14.03
CA PRO A 162 -3.66 15.36 -14.23
C PRO A 162 -4.34 14.57 -13.11
N ASN A 163 -3.59 13.91 -12.26
CA ASN A 163 -4.11 13.25 -11.06
C ASN A 163 -4.68 14.24 -10.02
N PHE A 164 -4.31 15.52 -10.11
CA PHE A 164 -4.83 16.60 -9.25
C PHE A 164 -6.11 17.26 -9.79
N TYR A 165 -6.62 16.73 -10.88
CA TYR A 165 -7.95 17.03 -11.42
C TYR A 165 -8.96 15.95 -11.03
N ASP A 166 -10.23 16.16 -11.41
CA ASP A 166 -11.21 15.08 -11.41
C ASP A 166 -10.83 14.00 -12.44
N LYS A 167 -11.56 12.88 -12.42
CA LYS A 167 -11.27 11.73 -13.29
C LYS A 167 -11.32 12.07 -14.78
N GLU A 168 -12.10 13.06 -15.15
CA GLU A 168 -12.28 13.54 -16.51
C GLU A 168 -11.24 14.60 -16.91
N GLY A 169 -10.39 15.04 -16.00
CA GLY A 169 -9.39 16.09 -16.24
C GLY A 169 -9.97 17.50 -16.43
N LYS A 170 -11.14 17.78 -15.84
CA LYS A 170 -11.89 19.02 -16.04
C LYS A 170 -11.83 19.97 -14.85
N THR A 171 -11.96 19.44 -13.64
CA THR A 171 -12.02 20.22 -12.42
C THR A 171 -10.73 20.08 -11.64
N TYR A 172 -9.98 21.16 -11.49
CA TYR A 172 -8.77 21.20 -10.70
C TYR A 172 -9.10 21.20 -9.19
N ARG A 173 -8.50 20.28 -8.43
CA ARG A 173 -8.84 20.04 -7.01
C ARG A 173 -7.75 20.44 -6.02
N LEU A 174 -6.54 20.82 -6.47
CA LEU A 174 -5.52 21.42 -5.62
C LEU A 174 -5.86 22.89 -5.40
N LYS A 175 -6.32 23.26 -4.21
CA LYS A 175 -6.87 24.59 -3.90
C LYS A 175 -5.87 25.56 -3.34
N ARG A 176 -4.86 25.06 -2.64
CA ARG A 176 -3.82 25.87 -1.98
C ARG A 176 -2.49 25.18 -2.08
N VAL A 177 -1.46 25.96 -2.28
CA VAL A 177 -0.07 25.51 -2.22
C VAL A 177 0.72 26.50 -1.39
N TRP A 178 1.55 25.99 -0.47
CA TRP A 178 2.62 26.75 0.15
C TRP A 178 3.96 26.07 -0.15
N ASP A 179 4.78 26.71 -0.97
CA ASP A 179 6.12 26.24 -1.31
C ASP A 179 7.14 26.85 -0.35
N GLN A 180 7.42 26.17 0.76
CA GLN A 180 8.42 26.56 1.75
C GLN A 180 9.84 26.28 1.26
N ALA A 181 10.04 25.35 0.32
CA ALA A 181 11.33 25.06 -0.28
C ALA A 181 11.82 26.19 -1.20
N SER A 182 10.90 27.03 -1.67
CA SER A 182 11.23 28.18 -2.50
C SER A 182 12.10 29.21 -1.74
N PRO A 183 13.19 29.70 -2.34
CA PRO A 183 14.02 30.78 -1.77
C PRO A 183 13.28 32.12 -1.73
N PHE A 184 12.16 32.23 -2.42
CA PHE A 184 11.32 33.43 -2.40
C PHE A 184 10.39 33.34 -1.18
N SER A 185 10.60 34.23 -0.21
CA SER A 185 9.80 34.24 1.01
C SER A 185 8.29 34.30 0.69
N HIS A 186 7.51 33.41 1.28
CA HIS A 186 6.05 33.38 1.16
C HIS A 186 5.48 32.98 -0.20
N ALA A 187 6.07 31.98 -0.87
CA ALA A 187 5.51 31.38 -2.08
C ALA A 187 4.20 30.62 -1.75
N VAL A 188 3.12 31.37 -1.57
CA VAL A 188 1.76 30.85 -1.28
C VAL A 188 0.89 31.14 -2.48
N TYR A 189 0.36 30.07 -3.09
CA TYR A 189 -0.48 30.13 -4.29
C TYR A 189 -1.92 29.71 -3.90
N THR A 190 -2.88 30.58 -4.21
CA THR A 190 -4.27 30.42 -3.72
C THR A 190 -5.32 30.33 -4.82
N THR A 191 -4.92 30.52 -6.08
CA THR A 191 -5.79 30.34 -7.23
C THR A 191 -5.25 29.26 -8.18
N GLU A 192 -6.13 28.62 -8.92
CA GLU A 192 -5.75 27.63 -9.93
C GLU A 192 -4.72 28.18 -10.92
N SER A 193 -4.93 29.43 -11.39
CA SER A 193 -4.00 30.07 -12.33
C SER A 193 -2.62 30.24 -11.74
N ASP A 194 -2.52 30.72 -10.48
CA ASP A 194 -1.22 30.94 -9.82
C ASP A 194 -0.49 29.60 -9.60
N ILE A 195 -1.20 28.57 -9.17
CA ILE A 195 -0.63 27.25 -8.92
C ILE A 195 -0.09 26.65 -10.23
N LEU A 196 -0.87 26.70 -11.30
CA LEU A 196 -0.49 26.13 -12.60
C LEU A 196 0.62 26.95 -13.30
N GLU A 197 0.72 28.28 -13.04
CA GLU A 197 1.82 29.10 -13.55
C GLU A 197 3.17 28.74 -12.92
N HIS A 198 3.18 28.22 -11.68
CA HIS A 198 4.39 27.78 -10.98
C HIS A 198 4.75 26.32 -11.25
N GLU A 199 3.89 25.59 -11.95
CA GLU A 199 4.09 24.24 -12.50
C GLU A 199 4.45 23.17 -11.45
N CYS A 200 5.51 23.35 -10.65
CA CYS A 200 5.98 22.37 -9.66
C CYS A 200 6.60 23.08 -8.44
N SER A 201 6.84 22.35 -7.36
CA SER A 201 7.59 22.85 -6.19
C SER A 201 9.06 23.06 -6.51
N TYR A 202 9.69 23.94 -5.76
CA TYR A 202 11.10 24.36 -6.01
C TYR A 202 12.09 23.19 -5.90
N ASP A 203 11.80 22.18 -5.12
CA ASP A 203 12.60 20.97 -4.90
C ASP A 203 12.33 19.84 -5.92
N SER A 204 11.53 20.10 -6.95
CA SER A 204 11.13 19.07 -7.94
C SER A 204 12.27 18.60 -8.85
N ASP A 205 13.45 19.25 -8.82
CA ASP A 205 14.66 18.78 -9.49
C ASP A 205 15.33 17.58 -8.78
N VAL A 206 15.05 17.40 -7.50
CA VAL A 206 15.68 16.36 -6.67
C VAL A 206 14.67 15.50 -5.89
N GLU A 207 13.38 15.86 -5.89
CA GLU A 207 12.35 15.20 -5.09
C GLU A 207 11.06 14.94 -5.90
N THR A 208 10.35 13.88 -5.60
CA THR A 208 9.11 13.46 -6.29
C THR A 208 8.05 12.90 -5.34
N HIS A 209 8.39 12.70 -4.07
CA HIS A 209 7.64 11.92 -3.11
C HIS A 209 6.23 12.48 -2.84
N GLY A 210 6.08 13.79 -2.68
CA GLY A 210 4.80 14.45 -2.40
C GLY A 210 3.76 14.29 -3.52
N THR A 211 4.19 14.27 -4.79
CA THR A 211 3.30 13.98 -5.93
C THR A 211 2.68 12.59 -5.81
N HIS A 212 3.50 11.61 -5.43
CA HIS A 212 3.05 10.22 -5.28
C HIS A 212 2.13 10.06 -4.07
N VAL A 213 2.50 10.62 -2.94
CA VAL A 213 1.74 10.60 -1.68
C VAL A 213 0.36 11.25 -1.85
N MET A 214 0.29 12.47 -2.38
CA MET A 214 -0.97 13.17 -2.66
C MET A 214 -1.85 12.36 -3.61
N GLY A 215 -1.23 11.74 -4.62
CA GLY A 215 -1.90 10.90 -5.59
C GLY A 215 -2.55 9.66 -4.98
N ILE A 216 -1.99 9.07 -3.91
CA ILE A 216 -2.59 7.94 -3.19
C ILE A 216 -3.78 8.40 -2.35
N ALA A 217 -3.65 9.51 -1.63
CA ALA A 217 -4.67 10.00 -0.72
C ALA A 217 -5.89 10.54 -1.46
N ALA A 218 -5.68 11.37 -2.49
CA ALA A 218 -6.73 12.21 -3.08
C ALA A 218 -6.75 12.26 -4.62
N GLY A 219 -5.86 11.61 -5.35
CA GLY A 219 -5.77 11.70 -6.81
C GLY A 219 -7.01 11.22 -7.57
N GLY A 220 -7.39 11.91 -8.65
CA GLY A 220 -8.56 11.61 -9.48
C GLY A 220 -8.44 10.37 -10.36
N GLY A 221 -7.21 9.94 -10.67
CA GLY A 221 -6.94 8.74 -11.49
C GLY A 221 -7.16 8.97 -12.99
N TYR A 222 -6.89 10.18 -13.48
CA TYR A 222 -7.07 10.56 -14.89
C TYR A 222 -6.48 9.54 -15.86
N ASP A 223 -7.28 9.06 -16.83
CA ASP A 223 -6.92 8.08 -17.86
C ASP A 223 -6.24 6.80 -17.32
N THR A 224 -6.42 6.48 -16.04
CA THR A 224 -5.85 5.31 -15.39
C THR A 224 -6.83 4.62 -14.46
N PRO A 225 -6.57 3.36 -14.06
CA PRO A 225 -7.29 2.72 -12.96
C PRO A 225 -6.75 3.12 -11.57
N TYR A 226 -5.74 4.01 -11.49
CA TYR A 226 -5.00 4.35 -10.25
C TYR A 226 -5.62 5.50 -9.46
N GLN A 227 -6.94 5.51 -9.37
CA GLN A 227 -7.72 6.45 -8.59
C GLN A 227 -7.44 6.32 -7.10
N ALA A 228 -7.27 7.43 -6.39
CA ALA A 228 -7.04 7.51 -4.95
C ALA A 228 -8.21 7.03 -4.10
N VAL A 229 -8.00 6.95 -2.78
CA VAL A 229 -9.06 6.60 -1.83
C VAL A 229 -10.09 7.73 -1.72
N ALA A 230 -9.68 8.99 -1.53
CA ALA A 230 -10.58 10.15 -1.41
C ALA A 230 -10.58 11.00 -2.70
N TYR A 231 -10.96 10.40 -3.81
CA TYR A 231 -10.78 10.96 -5.15
C TYR A 231 -11.66 12.17 -5.50
N GLU A 232 -12.60 12.57 -4.66
CA GLU A 232 -13.39 13.80 -4.80
C GLU A 232 -13.10 14.84 -3.71
N SER A 233 -12.12 14.61 -2.83
CA SER A 233 -11.70 15.61 -1.84
C SER A 233 -10.99 16.79 -2.50
N ASP A 234 -11.08 17.96 -1.89
CA ASP A 234 -10.19 19.07 -2.21
C ASP A 234 -8.79 18.80 -1.63
N MET A 235 -7.75 19.32 -2.28
CA MET A 235 -6.36 19.10 -1.90
C MET A 235 -5.67 20.40 -1.50
N MET A 236 -4.76 20.31 -0.52
CA MET A 236 -3.82 21.38 -0.16
C MET A 236 -2.42 20.79 0.00
N ALA A 237 -1.41 21.40 -0.63
CA ALA A 237 -0.03 20.94 -0.60
C ALA A 237 0.88 21.96 0.09
N VAL A 238 1.80 21.46 0.92
CA VAL A 238 2.93 22.24 1.44
C VAL A 238 4.21 21.51 1.05
N ALA A 239 5.01 22.13 0.16
CA ALA A 239 6.36 21.67 -0.15
C ALA A 239 7.30 22.15 0.94
N THR A 240 7.71 21.24 1.84
CA THR A 240 8.42 21.60 3.07
C THR A 240 9.93 21.57 2.93
N THR A 241 10.65 22.32 3.78
CA THR A 241 12.12 22.31 3.87
C THR A 241 12.67 21.10 4.64
N TRP A 242 11.84 20.18 5.06
CA TRP A 242 12.17 19.03 5.94
C TRP A 242 12.59 19.43 7.37
N GLN A 243 12.43 20.71 7.74
CA GLN A 243 12.68 21.17 9.11
C GLN A 243 11.41 21.01 9.96
N ASN A 244 11.53 20.52 11.20
CA ASN A 244 10.41 20.31 12.10
C ASN A 244 9.49 21.53 12.26
N ALA A 245 10.07 22.74 12.36
CA ALA A 245 9.30 23.97 12.50
C ALA A 245 8.47 24.28 11.25
N ASP A 246 9.02 24.04 10.06
CA ASP A 246 8.31 24.28 8.80
C ASP A 246 7.20 23.27 8.57
N ILE A 247 7.40 22.03 8.99
CA ILE A 247 6.35 20.99 8.99
C ILE A 247 5.18 21.44 9.88
N ILE A 248 5.44 21.91 11.12
CA ILE A 248 4.40 22.46 12.01
C ILE A 248 3.66 23.61 11.33
N ASN A 249 4.41 24.58 10.77
CA ASN A 249 3.84 25.73 10.11
C ASN A 249 2.96 25.31 8.91
N GLY A 250 3.39 24.29 8.16
CA GLY A 250 2.64 23.72 7.04
C GLY A 250 1.33 23.07 7.48
N VAL A 251 1.36 22.26 8.55
CA VAL A 251 0.15 21.63 9.11
C VAL A 251 -0.83 22.70 9.61
N ASP A 252 -0.35 23.65 10.37
CA ASP A 252 -1.18 24.76 10.91
C ASP A 252 -1.80 25.59 9.79
N TYR A 253 -1.03 25.92 8.74
CA TYR A 253 -1.53 26.59 7.54
C TYR A 253 -2.69 25.84 6.89
N ILE A 254 -2.56 24.53 6.66
CA ILE A 254 -3.61 23.72 6.05
C ILE A 254 -4.87 23.73 6.93
N PHE A 255 -4.74 23.57 8.24
CA PHE A 255 -5.88 23.61 9.15
C PHE A 255 -6.56 24.98 9.20
N GLN A 256 -5.79 26.08 9.18
CA GLN A 256 -6.35 27.42 9.14
C GLN A 256 -7.11 27.69 7.83
N GLU A 257 -6.61 27.22 6.68
CA GLU A 257 -7.30 27.36 5.40
C GLU A 257 -8.55 26.49 5.34
N SER A 258 -8.51 25.25 5.91
CA SER A 258 -9.69 24.38 5.98
C SER A 258 -10.80 24.95 6.86
N GLU A 259 -10.43 25.58 7.98
CA GLU A 259 -11.38 26.26 8.87
C GLU A 259 -12.07 27.43 8.17
N LYS A 260 -11.34 28.23 7.35
CA LYS A 260 -11.92 29.32 6.54
C LYS A 260 -12.93 28.79 5.51
N GLU A 261 -12.72 27.56 4.98
CA GLU A 261 -13.65 26.91 4.07
C GLU A 261 -14.80 26.18 4.79
N GLY A 262 -14.73 26.06 6.12
CA GLY A 262 -15.72 25.34 6.93
C GLY A 262 -15.78 23.85 6.68
N LYS A 263 -14.64 23.24 6.27
CA LYS A 263 -14.52 21.82 5.93
C LYS A 263 -13.65 21.06 6.92
N PRO A 264 -13.98 19.81 7.25
CA PRO A 264 -13.07 18.94 8.00
C PRO A 264 -11.83 18.66 7.14
N CYS A 265 -10.71 18.36 7.82
CA CYS A 265 -9.43 18.18 7.19
C CYS A 265 -8.66 17.01 7.79
N VAL A 266 -7.97 16.26 6.94
CA VAL A 266 -6.96 15.29 7.35
C VAL A 266 -5.63 15.62 6.65
N VAL A 267 -4.56 15.75 7.45
CA VAL A 267 -3.21 16.07 6.97
C VAL A 267 -2.33 14.82 7.04
N ASN A 268 -1.67 14.51 5.94
CA ASN A 268 -0.72 13.42 5.81
C ASN A 268 0.71 13.89 6.03
N LEU A 269 1.42 13.19 6.91
CA LEU A 269 2.86 13.31 7.14
C LEU A 269 3.55 11.99 6.78
N SER A 270 3.98 11.85 5.52
CA SER A 270 4.74 10.69 5.06
C SER A 270 6.24 10.87 5.28
N LEU A 271 6.61 11.33 6.46
CA LEU A 271 7.97 11.71 6.86
C LEU A 271 8.23 11.29 8.33
N GLY A 272 9.50 11.25 8.72
CA GLY A 272 9.86 10.94 10.09
C GLY A 272 11.36 10.91 10.32
N SER A 273 11.75 10.81 11.59
CA SER A 273 13.14 10.71 12.04
C SER A 273 13.26 9.67 13.16
N PRO A 274 14.35 8.89 13.22
CA PRO A 274 14.62 8.01 14.34
C PRO A 274 15.24 8.75 15.54
N THR A 275 15.32 10.07 15.52
CA THR A 275 15.84 10.88 16.63
C THR A 275 14.70 11.30 17.57
N GLY A 276 15.02 11.46 18.86
CA GLY A 276 14.05 11.90 19.84
C GLY A 276 13.85 10.88 20.98
N PRO A 277 12.97 11.21 21.95
CA PRO A 277 12.72 10.37 23.13
C PRO A 277 11.83 9.15 22.83
N HIS A 278 11.18 9.07 21.69
CA HIS A 278 10.25 8.02 21.26
C HIS A 278 9.08 7.76 22.26
N ASP A 279 8.68 8.79 23.02
CA ASP A 279 7.60 8.74 24.01
C ASP A 279 6.54 9.84 23.83
N GLY A 280 6.57 10.56 22.71
CA GLY A 280 5.61 11.64 22.41
C GLY A 280 5.85 12.92 23.22
N THR A 281 6.97 13.05 23.93
CA THR A 281 7.25 14.21 24.78
C THR A 281 8.08 15.31 24.11
N ASP A 282 8.59 15.06 22.90
CA ASP A 282 9.29 16.04 22.09
C ASP A 282 8.43 17.26 21.77
N LEU A 283 9.06 18.43 21.59
CA LEU A 283 8.33 19.67 21.24
C LEU A 283 7.57 19.56 19.92
N PHE A 284 8.18 18.93 18.95
CA PHE A 284 7.59 18.72 17.63
C PHE A 284 6.29 17.92 17.74
N GLU A 285 6.34 16.79 18.45
CA GLU A 285 5.20 15.90 18.68
C GLU A 285 4.10 16.59 19.48
N LYS A 286 4.47 17.28 20.58
CA LYS A 286 3.50 18.01 21.40
C LYS A 286 2.80 19.16 20.66
N MET A 287 3.48 19.81 19.71
CA MET A 287 2.84 20.84 18.90
C MET A 287 1.85 20.21 17.92
N LEU A 288 2.22 19.10 17.25
CA LEU A 288 1.32 18.38 16.35
C LEU A 288 0.09 17.85 17.10
N ASP A 289 0.25 17.26 18.29
CA ASP A 289 -0.86 16.80 19.13
C ASP A 289 -1.85 17.94 19.42
N ARG A 290 -1.35 19.16 19.70
CA ARG A 290 -2.20 20.32 19.97
C ARG A 290 -2.92 20.88 18.75
N LEU A 291 -2.44 20.60 17.55
CA LEU A 291 -3.09 21.01 16.31
C LEU A 291 -4.24 20.07 15.94
N THR A 292 -4.23 18.82 16.42
CA THR A 292 -5.33 17.86 16.18
C THR A 292 -6.59 18.21 16.97
N GLY A 293 -7.71 17.62 16.59
CA GLY A 293 -8.98 17.77 17.27
C GLY A 293 -10.16 17.32 16.41
N PRO A 294 -11.38 17.55 16.85
CA PRO A 294 -12.56 17.22 16.05
C PRO A 294 -12.52 17.86 14.66
N GLY A 295 -12.61 17.01 13.63
CA GLY A 295 -12.52 17.43 12.23
C GLY A 295 -11.12 17.84 11.77
N ARG A 296 -10.08 17.70 12.59
CA ARG A 296 -8.68 18.01 12.29
C ARG A 296 -7.79 16.83 12.67
N ILE A 297 -7.49 15.97 11.70
CA ILE A 297 -6.76 14.73 11.90
C ILE A 297 -5.39 14.83 11.24
N ILE A 298 -4.37 14.28 11.91
CA ILE A 298 -3.02 14.12 11.35
C ILE A 298 -2.71 12.63 11.30
N THR A 299 -2.29 12.14 10.14
CA THR A 299 -1.74 10.80 9.97
C THR A 299 -0.22 10.89 9.82
N ALA A 300 0.51 9.93 10.37
CA ALA A 300 1.96 9.88 10.28
C ALA A 300 2.45 8.47 9.90
N SER A 301 3.40 8.40 8.97
CA SER A 301 4.08 7.15 8.63
C SER A 301 4.99 6.72 9.78
N MET A 302 4.94 5.43 10.17
CA MET A 302 5.69 4.96 11.34
C MET A 302 7.19 4.72 11.09
N GLY A 303 7.67 4.81 9.85
CA GLY A 303 9.07 4.59 9.47
C GLY A 303 9.31 3.27 8.73
N ASN A 304 10.48 3.15 8.13
CA ASN A 304 10.86 2.03 7.26
C ASN A 304 12.03 1.20 7.81
N SER A 305 12.20 1.19 9.13
CA SER A 305 13.34 0.57 9.83
C SER A 305 13.06 -0.82 10.41
N GLY A 306 11.95 -1.48 9.96
CA GLY A 306 11.53 -2.80 10.47
C GLY A 306 12.49 -3.95 10.21
N SER A 307 13.45 -3.78 9.30
CA SER A 307 14.52 -4.75 9.02
C SER A 307 15.93 -4.18 9.26
N SER A 308 16.04 -2.98 9.84
CA SER A 308 17.33 -2.34 10.15
C SER A 308 17.73 -2.59 11.60
N ASN A 309 19.04 -2.52 11.85
CA ASN A 309 19.63 -2.67 13.18
C ASN A 309 19.92 -1.30 13.80
N GLU A 310 18.91 -0.43 13.84
CA GLU A 310 19.07 0.97 14.27
C GLU A 310 18.90 1.19 15.77
N TYR A 311 18.44 0.20 16.52
CA TYR A 311 18.19 0.31 17.96
C TYR A 311 19.06 -0.62 18.78
N VAL A 312 19.57 -0.12 19.92
CA VAL A 312 20.11 -0.92 21.03
C VAL A 312 19.64 -0.38 22.37
N GLY A 313 19.49 -1.25 23.37
CA GLY A 313 19.09 -0.85 24.71
C GLY A 313 19.92 -1.52 25.80
N LEU A 314 20.41 -0.73 26.75
CA LEU A 314 20.97 -1.22 28.01
C LEU A 314 19.85 -1.26 29.06
N MET A 315 19.27 -2.44 29.26
CA MET A 315 18.10 -2.62 30.12
C MET A 315 18.45 -2.90 31.58
N SER A 316 19.71 -3.25 31.86
CA SER A 316 20.18 -3.50 33.22
C SER A 316 21.05 -2.33 33.72
N PRO A 317 20.71 -1.68 34.86
CA PRO A 317 21.45 -0.52 35.34
C PRO A 317 22.80 -0.82 35.98
N ILE A 318 23.28 -2.05 35.98
CA ILE A 318 24.54 -2.48 36.53
C ILE A 318 25.51 -3.10 35.50
N ASP A 319 25.19 -2.90 34.23
CA ASP A 319 25.99 -3.49 33.14
C ASP A 319 26.52 -2.39 32.21
N THR A 320 27.30 -2.78 31.24
CA THR A 320 27.83 -1.93 30.17
C THR A 320 27.44 -2.50 28.83
N LEU A 321 26.67 -1.74 28.07
CA LEU A 321 26.41 -2.02 26.66
C LEU A 321 27.65 -1.68 25.84
N ARG A 322 28.05 -2.54 24.93
CA ARG A 322 29.07 -2.30 23.91
C ARG A 322 28.50 -2.63 22.54
N THR A 323 28.71 -1.75 21.59
CA THR A 323 28.26 -1.93 20.19
C THR A 323 29.20 -1.20 19.25
N PHE A 324 29.23 -1.61 17.98
CA PHE A 324 29.85 -0.85 16.91
C PHE A 324 28.81 -0.10 16.13
N ILE A 325 29.18 1.09 15.65
CA ILE A 325 28.29 1.92 14.81
C ILE A 325 28.75 1.78 13.37
N GLY A 326 27.90 1.23 12.50
CA GLY A 326 28.11 1.14 11.06
C GLY A 326 27.50 2.33 10.34
N LYS A 327 28.08 2.75 9.20
CA LYS A 327 27.48 3.78 8.33
C LYS A 327 26.29 3.24 7.56
N GLY A 328 25.33 4.12 7.26
CA GLY A 328 24.23 3.88 6.34
C GLY A 328 24.56 4.29 4.90
N ALA A 329 23.58 4.90 4.23
CA ALA A 329 23.71 5.33 2.83
C ALA A 329 24.73 6.46 2.64
N THR A 330 24.88 7.36 3.62
CA THR A 330 25.87 8.46 3.59
C THR A 330 26.96 8.25 4.62
N SER A 331 28.01 9.07 4.53
CA SER A 331 29.11 9.04 5.51
C SER A 331 28.77 9.72 6.85
N ALA A 332 27.78 10.63 6.86
CA ALA A 332 27.34 11.29 8.07
C ALA A 332 26.44 10.37 8.91
N VAL A 333 26.80 10.13 10.16
CA VAL A 333 26.10 9.25 11.10
C VAL A 333 25.78 10.03 12.37
N GLY A 334 24.55 9.85 12.86
CA GLY A 334 24.12 10.35 14.16
C GLY A 334 23.70 9.22 15.08
N VAL A 335 23.84 9.43 16.38
CA VAL A 335 23.30 8.56 17.42
C VAL A 335 22.60 9.40 18.47
N SER A 336 21.36 9.04 18.78
CA SER A 336 20.55 9.65 19.84
C SER A 336 20.40 8.66 20.98
N LEU A 337 20.81 9.05 22.21
CA LEU A 337 20.69 8.22 23.40
C LEU A 337 19.79 8.90 24.42
N TRP A 338 18.96 8.13 25.12
CA TRP A 338 18.04 8.61 26.13
C TRP A 338 18.02 7.71 27.36
N ALA A 339 18.04 8.33 28.55
CA ALA A 339 17.73 7.64 29.79
C ALA A 339 16.23 7.32 29.87
N ASP A 340 15.84 6.18 30.42
CA ASP A 340 14.42 5.86 30.62
C ASP A 340 13.81 6.65 31.79
N GLU A 341 14.60 6.89 32.85
CA GLU A 341 14.12 7.54 34.07
C GLU A 341 14.55 9.01 34.18
N PRO A 342 13.63 9.93 34.61
CA PRO A 342 13.97 11.32 34.81
C PRO A 342 15.08 11.55 35.84
N GLY A 343 15.99 12.50 35.56
CA GLY A 343 17.07 12.93 36.48
C GLY A 343 18.14 11.88 36.73
N LYS A 344 18.16 10.78 35.99
CA LYS A 344 19.14 9.70 36.16
C LYS A 344 20.22 9.78 35.07
N PRO A 345 21.47 10.11 35.43
CA PRO A 345 22.55 10.18 34.44
C PRO A 345 23.10 8.79 34.09
N PHE A 346 23.75 8.76 32.93
CA PHE A 346 24.53 7.64 32.42
C PHE A 346 25.88 8.14 31.89
N ALA A 347 26.76 7.25 31.44
CA ALA A 347 28.02 7.61 30.84
C ALA A 347 28.19 6.91 29.48
N ILE A 348 28.92 7.56 28.58
CA ILE A 348 29.23 7.05 27.26
C ILE A 348 30.74 7.06 27.04
N ASP A 349 31.27 6.10 26.27
CA ASP A 349 32.66 6.06 25.78
C ASP A 349 32.59 5.80 24.26
N LEU A 350 33.12 6.73 23.48
CA LEU A 350 33.23 6.62 22.03
C LEU A 350 34.68 6.30 21.66
N GLY A 351 34.88 5.28 20.83
CA GLY A 351 36.22 4.82 20.46
C GLY A 351 36.36 4.48 18.98
N ILE A 352 37.60 4.36 18.55
CA ILE A 352 38.00 3.79 17.26
C ILE A 352 38.62 2.41 17.56
N TYR A 353 38.09 1.42 16.85
CA TYR A 353 38.51 0.02 16.96
C TYR A 353 39.06 -0.47 15.62
N ASP A 354 40.27 -1.07 15.67
CA ASP A 354 40.85 -1.75 14.52
C ASP A 354 40.37 -3.20 14.50
N SER A 355 39.50 -3.52 13.55
CA SER A 355 38.90 -4.85 13.44
C SER A 355 39.88 -5.94 12.99
N GLU A 356 41.00 -5.59 12.34
CA GLU A 356 42.08 -6.54 12.02
C GLU A 356 42.97 -6.86 13.22
N LYS A 357 43.44 -5.82 13.90
CA LYS A 357 44.30 -5.98 15.08
C LYS A 357 43.53 -6.39 16.32
N LYS A 358 42.19 -6.21 16.30
CA LYS A 358 41.27 -6.45 17.43
C LYS A 358 41.66 -5.64 18.69
N GLU A 359 42.00 -4.37 18.48
CA GLU A 359 42.39 -3.46 19.55
C GLU A 359 41.78 -2.08 19.40
N TYR A 360 41.56 -1.38 20.51
CA TYR A 360 41.21 0.03 20.51
C TYR A 360 42.43 0.87 20.16
N LEU A 361 42.29 1.74 19.18
CA LEU A 361 43.34 2.70 18.79
C LEU A 361 43.21 4.00 19.60
N ALA A 362 42.00 4.40 19.90
CA ALA A 362 41.66 5.58 20.70
C ALA A 362 40.30 5.42 21.34
N ASN A 363 40.08 6.07 22.46
CA ASN A 363 38.75 6.24 23.05
C ASN A 363 38.69 7.52 23.90
N THR A 364 37.46 7.96 24.21
CA THR A 364 37.19 9.15 25.02
C THR A 364 37.34 8.90 26.52
N GLY A 365 37.34 7.62 26.92
CA GLY A 365 36.97 7.25 28.27
C GLY A 365 35.50 7.57 28.56
N PHE A 366 35.00 7.10 29.70
CA PHE A 366 33.60 7.33 30.07
C PHE A 366 33.36 8.78 30.44
N LEU A 367 32.51 9.44 29.67
CA LEU A 367 32.02 10.80 29.83
C LEU A 367 30.65 10.74 30.48
N SER A 368 30.46 11.35 31.64
CA SER A 368 29.16 11.40 32.33
C SER A 368 28.29 12.51 31.75
N VAL A 369 27.03 12.17 31.39
CA VAL A 369 26.14 13.08 30.68
C VAL A 369 25.70 14.28 31.50
N ASP A 370 25.70 14.22 32.81
CA ASP A 370 25.36 15.32 33.72
C ASP A 370 26.51 16.36 33.88
N THR A 371 27.68 16.05 33.38
CA THR A 371 28.86 16.95 33.38
C THR A 371 29.19 17.50 31.99
N LEU A 372 28.47 17.08 30.95
CA LEU A 372 28.66 17.51 29.57
C LEU A 372 27.80 18.75 29.25
N GLU A 373 28.18 19.90 29.82
CA GLU A 373 27.41 21.16 29.62
C GLU A 373 27.61 21.84 28.27
N LYS A 374 28.52 21.33 27.42
CA LYS A 374 28.87 21.95 26.13
C LYS A 374 29.04 20.90 25.07
N VAL A 375 28.89 21.33 23.80
CA VAL A 375 29.30 20.52 22.65
C VAL A 375 30.80 20.26 22.74
N ILE A 376 31.17 18.99 22.79
CA ILE A 376 32.57 18.56 22.81
C ILE A 376 32.88 18.03 21.41
N SER A 377 33.83 18.70 20.74
CA SER A 377 34.52 18.13 19.57
C SER A 377 35.68 17.31 20.04
N LEU A 378 35.68 16.02 19.69
CA LEU A 378 36.72 15.08 20.07
C LEU A 378 37.53 14.72 18.82
N PRO A 379 38.74 15.28 18.65
CA PRO A 379 39.66 14.79 17.64
C PRO A 379 40.17 13.39 18.08
N ILE A 380 39.74 12.35 17.40
CA ILE A 380 40.24 11.00 17.58
C ILE A 380 41.27 10.77 16.48
N THR A 381 42.52 10.53 16.84
CA THR A 381 43.60 10.33 15.87
C THR A 381 43.64 8.86 15.46
N GLY A 382 43.49 8.61 14.16
CA GLY A 382 43.67 7.27 13.60
C GLY A 382 45.13 6.83 13.49
N PRO A 383 45.38 5.58 13.11
CA PRO A 383 46.73 5.03 13.04
C PRO A 383 47.63 5.67 11.99
N ASP A 384 47.05 6.34 11.01
CA ASP A 384 47.70 7.09 9.94
C ASP A 384 47.85 8.59 10.26
N ASN A 385 47.61 8.99 11.53
CA ASN A 385 47.48 10.37 12.00
C ASN A 385 46.29 11.14 11.38
N SER A 386 45.33 10.47 10.73
CA SER A 386 44.05 11.07 10.37
C SER A 386 43.28 11.48 11.64
N VAL A 387 42.63 12.63 11.59
CA VAL A 387 41.82 13.13 12.70
C VAL A 387 40.36 12.92 12.36
N TYR A 388 39.68 12.16 13.21
CA TYR A 388 38.22 11.96 13.11
C TYR A 388 37.53 12.84 14.15
N GLU A 389 36.63 13.69 13.71
CA GLU A 389 35.85 14.55 14.61
C GLU A 389 34.53 13.94 14.93
N ALA A 390 34.22 13.82 16.22
CA ALA A 390 32.89 13.51 16.71
C ALA A 390 32.39 14.65 17.61
N TRP A 391 31.18 15.10 17.34
CA TRP A 391 30.49 16.10 18.15
C TRP A 391 29.58 15.37 19.11
N ILE A 392 29.75 15.64 20.40
CA ILE A 392 28.93 15.06 21.47
C ILE A 392 28.27 16.21 22.22
N SER A 393 26.96 16.13 22.36
CA SER A 393 26.18 17.09 23.14
C SER A 393 25.20 16.36 24.05
N SER A 394 25.10 16.78 25.29
CA SER A 394 24.12 16.24 26.23
C SER A 394 23.21 17.34 26.78
N SER A 395 22.00 16.96 27.20
CA SER A 395 21.08 17.83 27.88
C SER A 395 20.16 17.06 28.83
N LEU A 396 19.63 17.76 29.81
CA LEU A 396 18.46 17.30 30.58
C LEU A 396 17.21 17.88 29.92
N SER A 397 16.39 17.03 29.33
CA SER A 397 15.17 17.48 28.64
C SER A 397 14.21 18.15 29.62
N PRO A 398 13.78 19.40 29.38
CA PRO A 398 12.85 20.10 30.24
C PRO A 398 11.41 19.54 30.16
N PHE A 399 11.12 18.66 29.17
CA PHE A 399 9.78 18.17 28.90
C PHE A 399 9.46 16.84 29.56
N ASN A 400 10.48 15.97 29.74
CA ASN A 400 10.34 14.68 30.39
C ASN A 400 11.35 14.46 31.52
N GLY A 401 12.27 15.43 31.75
CA GLY A 401 13.30 15.34 32.78
C GLY A 401 14.36 14.27 32.52
N LYS A 402 14.45 13.69 31.34
CA LYS A 402 15.39 12.63 30.99
C LYS A 402 16.68 13.21 30.44
N TYR A 403 17.82 12.63 30.84
CA TYR A 403 19.09 12.92 30.17
C TYR A 403 19.12 12.33 28.78
N ASN A 404 19.65 13.10 27.83
CA ASN A 404 19.90 12.64 26.47
C ASN A 404 21.27 13.05 25.97
N VAL A 405 21.75 12.34 24.97
CA VAL A 405 23.00 12.63 24.27
C VAL A 405 22.77 12.50 22.77
N THR A 406 23.29 13.47 22.03
CA THR A 406 23.44 13.37 20.58
C THR A 406 24.91 13.25 20.25
N ILE A 407 25.26 12.25 19.44
CA ILE A 407 26.58 12.04 18.86
C ILE A 407 26.44 12.21 17.36
N ALA A 408 27.29 13.02 16.73
CA ALA A 408 27.37 13.15 15.29
C ALA A 408 28.82 13.05 14.81
N PHE A 409 29.06 12.29 13.75
CA PHE A 409 30.38 12.16 13.15
C PHE A 409 30.27 11.80 11.67
N THR A 410 31.38 11.99 10.95
CA THR A 410 31.48 11.59 9.54
C THR A 410 32.40 10.40 9.41
N TYR A 411 31.91 9.32 8.83
CA TYR A 411 32.72 8.16 8.48
C TYR A 411 33.71 8.57 7.38
N PRO A 412 35.02 8.34 7.56
CA PRO A 412 35.97 8.62 6.51
C PRO A 412 35.80 7.67 5.34
N GLU A 413 35.96 8.18 4.11
CA GLU A 413 35.84 7.37 2.90
C GLU A 413 36.81 6.18 2.86
N GLU A 414 38.03 6.35 3.44
CA GLU A 414 39.07 5.37 3.47
C GLU A 414 39.13 4.60 4.82
N ALA A 415 38.09 4.61 5.64
CA ALA A 415 38.09 3.98 6.97
C ALA A 415 38.44 2.47 6.94
N GLY A 416 38.28 1.82 5.80
CA GLY A 416 38.71 0.46 5.48
C GLY A 416 38.34 -0.61 6.52
N LYS A 417 39.08 -0.64 7.63
CA LYS A 417 38.98 -1.64 8.69
C LYS A 417 38.76 -1.05 10.09
N LEU A 418 38.49 0.25 10.14
CA LEU A 418 38.18 0.96 11.37
C LEU A 418 36.69 0.99 11.62
N ASP A 419 36.32 0.62 12.84
CA ASP A 419 34.95 0.71 13.33
C ASP A 419 34.84 1.77 14.43
N PHE A 420 33.76 2.56 14.41
CA PHE A 420 33.41 3.36 15.58
C PHE A 420 32.71 2.48 16.60
N SER A 421 33.13 2.53 17.85
CA SER A 421 32.51 1.79 18.95
C SER A 421 31.83 2.74 19.91
N LEU A 422 30.68 2.33 20.42
CA LEU A 422 29.96 3.00 21.48
C LEU A 422 29.87 2.07 22.69
N GLN A 423 30.26 2.59 23.87
CA GLN A 423 30.00 1.93 25.14
C GLN A 423 29.06 2.83 25.95
N VAL A 424 28.08 2.23 26.59
CA VAL A 424 27.13 2.93 27.49
C VAL A 424 27.18 2.25 28.84
N ALA A 425 27.41 3.03 29.89
CA ALA A 425 27.41 2.54 31.27
C ALA A 425 26.42 3.31 32.14
N THR A 426 25.66 2.60 32.94
CA THR A 426 24.74 3.20 33.88
C THR A 426 24.64 2.42 35.17
N LYS A 427 24.27 3.13 36.27
CA LYS A 427 24.03 2.53 37.59
C LYS A 427 22.58 2.71 38.06
N SER A 428 21.80 3.47 37.34
CA SER A 428 20.57 4.00 37.91
C SER A 428 19.36 3.96 36.97
N THR A 429 19.55 3.77 35.67
CA THR A 429 18.45 3.84 34.69
C THR A 429 18.78 2.97 33.47
N PRO A 430 17.80 2.33 32.82
CA PRO A 430 17.99 1.84 31.46
C PRO A 430 18.34 2.99 30.52
N VAL A 431 19.08 2.69 29.45
CA VAL A 431 19.46 3.65 28.40
C VAL A 431 19.18 3.03 27.03
N ARG A 432 18.60 3.81 26.17
CA ARG A 432 18.26 3.42 24.81
C ARG A 432 18.98 4.30 23.80
N ALA A 433 19.34 3.71 22.67
CA ALA A 433 20.06 4.40 21.61
C ALA A 433 19.50 4.05 20.24
N TRP A 434 19.39 5.06 19.39
CA TRP A 434 19.00 4.95 17.98
C TRP A 434 20.06 5.56 17.09
N ALA A 435 20.40 4.85 16.02
CA ALA A 435 21.31 5.35 14.99
C ALA A 435 20.50 6.02 13.86
N TYR A 436 20.91 7.22 13.50
CA TYR A 436 20.41 7.92 12.31
C TYR A 436 21.43 7.75 11.18
N ASN A 437 20.96 7.31 10.02
CA ASN A 437 21.82 6.99 8.88
C ASN A 437 22.98 6.07 9.22
N GLY A 438 22.71 5.10 10.09
CA GLY A 438 23.68 4.14 10.61
C GLY A 438 22.99 2.88 11.15
N SER A 439 23.79 1.99 11.72
CA SER A 439 23.29 0.76 12.35
C SER A 439 24.22 0.32 13.48
N PHE A 440 23.71 -0.47 14.42
CA PHE A 440 24.52 -1.07 15.47
C PHE A 440 24.91 -2.51 15.12
N LYS A 441 26.16 -2.89 15.40
CA LYS A 441 26.76 -4.18 15.03
C LYS A 441 27.54 -4.76 16.17
N ASP A 442 27.69 -6.09 16.22
CA ASP A 442 28.56 -6.81 17.14
C ASP A 442 29.89 -7.24 16.49
N ASN A 443 30.02 -7.09 15.17
CA ASN A 443 31.17 -7.51 14.36
C ASN A 443 31.62 -8.96 14.64
N GLY A 444 30.67 -9.85 15.00
CA GLY A 444 30.93 -11.24 15.36
C GLY A 444 31.58 -11.42 16.74
N MET A 445 31.53 -10.43 17.62
CA MET A 445 32.10 -10.43 18.95
C MET A 445 31.06 -10.64 20.07
N SER A 446 29.87 -11.11 19.73
CA SER A 446 28.85 -11.49 20.72
C SER A 446 29.39 -12.59 21.66
N PRO A 447 29.08 -12.58 22.99
CA PRO A 447 28.20 -11.65 23.69
C PRO A 447 28.85 -10.37 24.26
N LEU A 448 30.13 -10.13 23.99
CA LEU A 448 30.82 -8.92 24.50
C LEU A 448 30.30 -7.64 23.87
N TYR A 449 29.88 -7.72 22.62
CA TYR A 449 29.26 -6.63 21.85
C TYR A 449 27.88 -7.03 21.44
N THR A 450 26.96 -6.06 21.41
CA THR A 450 25.56 -6.24 21.08
C THR A 450 25.26 -5.69 19.68
N ALA A 451 24.69 -6.51 18.83
CA ALA A 451 24.12 -6.04 17.56
C ALA A 451 22.83 -5.24 17.78
N GLY A 452 22.53 -4.35 16.87
CA GLY A 452 21.25 -3.66 16.87
C GLY A 452 20.07 -4.59 16.55
N THR A 453 18.88 -4.10 16.86
CA THR A 453 17.60 -4.71 16.49
C THR A 453 16.68 -3.70 15.80
N SER A 454 15.57 -4.15 15.27
CA SER A 454 14.50 -3.30 14.74
C SER A 454 13.41 -2.99 15.79
N ASP A 455 13.57 -3.42 17.04
CA ASP A 455 12.64 -3.08 18.12
C ASP A 455 12.60 -1.56 18.35
N PHE A 456 11.46 -1.03 18.76
CA PHE A 456 11.30 0.40 18.99
C PHE A 456 11.75 1.29 17.80
N SER A 457 11.65 0.77 16.58
CA SER A 457 12.07 1.49 15.36
C SER A 457 11.04 2.49 14.83
N ILE A 458 9.92 2.65 15.50
CA ILE A 458 8.95 3.71 15.19
C ILE A 458 9.60 5.08 15.39
N GLY A 459 9.53 5.94 14.35
CA GLY A 459 10.12 7.27 14.37
C GLY A 459 9.16 8.37 14.83
N THR A 460 9.72 9.55 15.15
CA THR A 460 8.94 10.78 15.32
C THR A 460 8.50 11.30 13.94
N PRO A 461 7.26 11.87 13.75
CA PRO A 461 6.28 12.16 14.77
C PRO A 461 5.26 11.04 15.04
N ALA A 462 5.45 9.82 14.49
CA ALA A 462 4.48 8.75 14.66
C ALA A 462 4.37 8.25 16.10
N THR A 463 5.33 8.59 16.98
CA THR A 463 5.28 8.34 18.43
C THR A 463 4.43 9.35 19.20
N ALA A 464 3.92 10.40 18.56
CA ALA A 464 2.99 11.36 19.17
C ALA A 464 1.70 10.68 19.68
N GLN A 465 1.03 11.30 20.65
CA GLN A 465 -0.11 10.69 21.33
C GLN A 465 -1.36 10.69 20.46
N ASP A 466 -1.67 11.83 19.85
CA ASP A 466 -2.94 12.07 19.18
C ASP A 466 -2.87 11.90 17.65
N LEU A 467 -1.68 11.73 17.09
CA LEU A 467 -1.53 11.40 15.70
C LEU A 467 -1.92 9.93 15.43
N ILE A 468 -2.46 9.70 14.23
CA ILE A 468 -2.76 8.36 13.72
C ILE A 468 -1.49 7.81 13.06
N SER A 469 -0.82 6.87 13.71
CA SER A 469 0.38 6.26 13.15
C SER A 469 0.05 5.03 12.31
N VAL A 470 0.66 4.96 11.10
CA VAL A 470 0.29 3.99 10.08
C VAL A 470 1.49 3.12 9.69
N GLY A 471 1.35 1.81 9.92
CA GLY A 471 2.29 0.78 9.45
C GLY A 471 1.94 0.27 8.05
N ALA A 472 2.81 -0.53 7.47
CA ALA A 472 2.67 -1.01 6.11
C ALA A 472 2.47 -2.53 6.02
N TYR A 473 1.49 -2.98 5.22
CA TYR A 473 1.39 -4.38 4.82
C TYR A 473 1.52 -4.56 3.31
N THR A 474 1.83 -5.79 2.89
CA THR A 474 2.04 -6.17 1.49
C THR A 474 0.70 -6.44 0.81
N SER A 475 0.28 -5.56 -0.09
CA SER A 475 -0.90 -5.74 -0.94
C SER A 475 -0.56 -6.20 -2.37
N ARG A 476 0.72 -6.16 -2.74
CA ARG A 476 1.24 -6.56 -4.06
C ARG A 476 2.63 -7.17 -3.90
N LEU A 477 2.90 -8.31 -4.55
CA LEU A 477 4.20 -8.99 -4.50
C LEU A 477 5.12 -8.63 -5.67
N VAL A 478 4.54 -8.31 -6.82
CA VAL A 478 5.28 -8.09 -8.06
C VAL A 478 5.01 -6.70 -8.59
N ARG A 479 6.05 -5.95 -8.92
CA ARG A 479 5.95 -4.78 -9.78
C ARG A 479 6.30 -5.16 -11.22
N VAL A 480 5.58 -4.58 -12.18
CA VAL A 480 5.85 -4.74 -13.61
C VAL A 480 5.91 -3.35 -14.22
N ASP A 481 7.05 -3.00 -14.82
CA ASP A 481 7.26 -1.70 -15.47
C ASP A 481 6.57 -1.59 -16.84
N ALA A 482 6.64 -0.41 -17.45
CA ALA A 482 6.06 -0.17 -18.77
C ALA A 482 6.72 -1.00 -19.90
N GLN A 483 7.92 -1.54 -19.67
CA GLN A 483 8.67 -2.40 -20.59
C GLN A 483 8.35 -3.90 -20.37
N GLY A 484 7.57 -4.24 -19.32
CA GLY A 484 7.21 -5.61 -18.99
C GLY A 484 8.21 -6.35 -18.09
N ASN A 485 9.25 -5.67 -17.56
CA ASN A 485 10.15 -6.27 -16.60
C ASN A 485 9.47 -6.42 -15.24
N SER A 486 9.70 -7.55 -14.57
CA SER A 486 9.09 -7.82 -13.25
C SER A 486 10.12 -7.90 -12.14
N GLN A 487 9.77 -7.38 -10.97
CA GLN A 487 10.59 -7.44 -9.76
C GLN A 487 9.74 -7.75 -8.53
N THR A 488 10.33 -8.52 -7.60
CA THR A 488 9.76 -8.82 -6.27
C THR A 488 10.68 -8.30 -5.19
N LEU A 489 10.12 -7.92 -4.03
CA LEU A 489 10.92 -7.62 -2.84
C LEU A 489 11.13 -8.93 -2.05
N PRO A 490 12.39 -9.39 -1.84
CA PRO A 490 12.66 -10.59 -1.05
C PRO A 490 12.09 -10.51 0.36
N GLY A 491 11.54 -11.60 0.85
CA GLY A 491 10.94 -11.68 2.19
C GLY A 491 9.52 -11.12 2.30
N SER A 492 8.92 -10.65 1.19
CA SER A 492 7.54 -10.18 1.18
C SER A 492 6.56 -11.32 0.92
N GLU A 493 5.45 -11.32 1.64
CA GLU A 493 4.32 -12.24 1.45
C GLU A 493 3.01 -11.44 1.40
N LEU A 494 2.11 -11.84 0.51
CA LEU A 494 0.83 -11.15 0.33
C LEU A 494 -0.01 -11.19 1.62
N GLY A 495 -0.52 -10.03 2.01
CA GLY A 495 -1.31 -9.88 3.24
C GLY A 495 -0.50 -9.89 4.53
N LYS A 496 0.82 -10.07 4.49
CA LYS A 496 1.72 -9.97 5.64
C LYS A 496 2.29 -8.56 5.80
N LEU A 497 2.83 -8.28 6.98
CA LEU A 497 3.52 -7.01 7.25
C LEU A 497 4.64 -6.83 6.21
N ALA A 498 4.80 -5.61 5.71
CA ALA A 498 5.92 -5.30 4.82
C ALA A 498 7.23 -5.37 5.62
N PRO A 499 8.30 -6.01 5.09
CA PRO A 499 9.53 -6.24 5.85
C PRO A 499 10.17 -4.98 6.41
N PHE A 500 10.00 -3.85 5.73
CA PHE A 500 10.54 -2.55 6.13
C PHE A 500 9.69 -1.84 7.19
N SER A 501 8.42 -2.22 7.40
CA SER A 501 7.54 -1.48 8.32
C SER A 501 8.13 -1.48 9.73
N SER A 502 8.42 -0.29 10.26
CA SER A 502 8.95 -0.11 11.62
C SER A 502 8.06 -0.78 12.66
N VAL A 503 8.57 -0.97 13.86
CA VAL A 503 7.92 -1.72 14.93
C VAL A 503 7.89 -0.87 16.21
N GLY A 504 6.72 -0.80 16.86
CA GLY A 504 6.59 -0.27 18.21
C GLY A 504 7.01 -1.29 19.28
N PRO A 505 6.55 -1.15 20.52
CA PRO A 505 5.74 -0.05 21.03
C PRO A 505 6.55 1.24 21.16
N THR A 506 5.92 2.32 21.61
CA THR A 506 6.65 3.51 22.09
C THR A 506 7.37 3.19 23.41
N ILE A 507 8.33 4.04 23.80
CA ILE A 507 9.11 3.80 25.02
C ILE A 507 8.25 3.84 26.30
N ASP A 508 7.17 4.59 26.29
CA ASP A 508 6.18 4.63 27.36
C ASP A 508 5.11 3.51 27.26
N ASN A 509 5.36 2.50 26.42
CA ASN A 509 4.56 1.29 26.21
C ASN A 509 3.17 1.53 25.59
N ARG A 510 2.92 2.66 24.92
CA ARG A 510 1.74 2.78 24.07
C ARG A 510 1.90 1.89 22.84
N ILE A 511 0.83 1.22 22.48
CA ILE A 511 0.80 0.41 21.27
C ILE A 511 0.73 1.34 20.06
N LYS A 512 1.73 1.28 19.22
CA LYS A 512 1.85 1.88 17.90
C LYS A 512 2.43 0.84 16.94
N PRO A 513 1.99 0.79 15.64
CA PRO A 513 1.08 1.72 14.98
C PRO A 513 -0.35 1.62 15.54
N ASP A 514 -1.21 2.59 15.16
CA ASP A 514 -2.65 2.49 15.43
C ASP A 514 -3.29 1.50 14.44
N ILE A 515 -2.83 1.51 13.19
CA ILE A 515 -3.38 0.71 12.08
C ILE A 515 -2.30 0.38 11.05
N THR A 516 -2.53 -0.62 10.19
CA THR A 516 -1.72 -0.85 9.00
C THR A 516 -2.54 -0.66 7.72
N ALA A 517 -1.87 -0.19 6.67
CA ALA A 517 -2.47 0.02 5.34
C ALA A 517 -1.52 -0.50 4.23
N PRO A 518 -1.99 -0.61 2.97
CA PRO A 518 -1.15 -1.04 1.85
C PRO A 518 0.07 -0.13 1.65
N GLY A 519 1.29 -0.69 1.67
CA GLY A 519 2.53 0.11 1.56
C GLY A 519 3.59 -0.45 0.62
N LEU A 520 3.43 -1.67 0.06
CA LEU A 520 4.41 -2.26 -0.85
C LEU A 520 3.92 -2.18 -2.30
N PHE A 521 4.76 -1.61 -3.18
CA PHE A 521 4.52 -1.47 -4.62
C PHE A 521 3.18 -0.81 -4.95
N VAL A 522 2.93 0.33 -4.32
CA VAL A 522 1.75 1.17 -4.58
C VAL A 522 2.01 2.03 -5.81
N ILE A 523 1.04 2.06 -6.72
CA ILE A 523 1.12 2.88 -7.94
C ILE A 523 0.39 4.19 -7.72
N SER A 524 1.05 5.31 -8.10
CA SER A 524 0.44 6.63 -8.07
C SER A 524 1.10 7.56 -9.10
N SER A 525 0.65 8.82 -9.13
CA SER A 525 1.28 9.89 -9.91
C SER A 525 2.75 10.06 -9.53
N TYR A 526 3.58 10.36 -10.52
CA TYR A 526 5.00 10.65 -10.35
C TYR A 526 5.31 12.07 -10.85
N ASN A 527 6.25 12.76 -10.23
CA ASN A 527 6.60 14.12 -10.64
C ASN A 527 7.27 14.10 -12.03
N SER A 528 6.64 14.72 -13.01
CA SER A 528 7.13 14.74 -14.39
C SER A 528 8.40 15.60 -14.54
N TYR A 529 8.55 16.65 -13.76
CA TYR A 529 9.74 17.52 -13.76
C TYR A 529 10.96 16.80 -13.17
N TYR A 530 10.78 16.07 -12.06
CA TYR A 530 11.83 15.23 -11.47
C TYR A 530 12.38 14.20 -12.47
N LEU A 531 11.51 13.54 -13.26
CA LEU A 531 11.97 12.54 -14.22
C LEU A 531 12.70 13.14 -15.44
N GLU A 532 12.59 14.44 -15.68
CA GLU A 532 13.37 15.12 -16.71
C GLU A 532 14.82 15.39 -16.26
N GLU A 533 15.06 15.45 -14.96
CA GLU A 533 16.36 15.73 -14.37
C GLU A 533 17.24 14.48 -14.20
N GLU A 534 18.52 14.67 -13.92
CA GLU A 534 19.50 13.59 -13.69
C GLU A 534 19.12 12.74 -12.46
N ALA A 535 18.61 13.38 -11.41
CA ALA A 535 18.17 12.69 -10.19
C ALA A 535 17.06 11.66 -10.46
N GLY A 536 16.16 11.94 -11.42
CA GLY A 536 15.06 11.05 -11.80
C GLY A 536 15.44 9.92 -12.76
N GLU A 537 16.68 9.87 -13.26
CA GLU A 537 17.07 8.89 -14.27
C GLU A 537 16.88 7.43 -13.80
N ILE A 538 17.19 7.15 -12.54
CA ILE A 538 17.06 5.83 -11.93
C ILE A 538 15.58 5.38 -11.81
N ASP A 539 14.66 6.33 -11.73
CA ASP A 539 13.24 6.08 -11.52
C ASP A 539 12.45 5.97 -12.83
N ARG A 540 13.05 6.25 -13.98
CA ARG A 540 12.41 6.07 -15.30
C ARG A 540 12.00 4.63 -15.57
N ASP A 541 12.77 3.67 -15.06
CA ASP A 541 12.55 2.24 -15.27
C ASP A 541 11.45 1.64 -14.36
N ILE A 542 10.95 2.40 -13.38
CA ILE A 542 9.87 1.93 -12.49
C ILE A 542 8.50 2.48 -12.86
N GLN A 543 8.41 3.27 -13.92
CA GLN A 543 7.15 3.81 -14.40
C GLN A 543 6.31 2.71 -15.07
N VAL A 544 4.99 2.74 -14.85
CA VAL A 544 4.03 1.75 -15.38
C VAL A 544 3.23 2.29 -16.54
N LYS A 545 3.03 3.60 -16.60
CA LYS A 545 2.25 4.28 -17.63
C LYS A 545 2.64 5.75 -17.73
N TYR A 546 2.42 6.31 -18.92
CA TYR A 546 2.42 7.76 -19.15
C TYR A 546 1.06 8.18 -19.68
N SER A 547 0.48 9.24 -19.13
CA SER A 547 -0.79 9.83 -19.59
C SER A 547 -0.51 11.18 -20.24
N THR A 548 -1.07 11.44 -21.43
CA THR A 548 -0.93 12.73 -22.08
C THR A 548 -2.05 13.68 -21.62
N PHE A 549 -1.67 14.84 -21.09
CA PHE A 549 -2.59 15.90 -20.67
C PHE A 549 -2.05 17.27 -21.05
N ASN A 550 -2.86 18.13 -21.66
CA ASN A 550 -2.47 19.47 -22.12
C ASN A 550 -1.15 19.53 -22.91
N GLY A 551 -0.83 18.45 -23.65
CA GLY A 551 0.37 18.39 -24.51
C GLY A 551 1.64 17.94 -23.79
N ARG A 552 1.62 17.63 -22.50
CA ARG A 552 2.70 17.07 -21.70
C ARG A 552 2.40 15.61 -21.32
N GLU A 553 3.43 14.78 -21.15
CA GLU A 553 3.33 13.41 -20.65
C GLU A 553 3.57 13.37 -19.14
N TYR A 554 2.68 12.70 -18.44
CA TYR A 554 2.72 12.58 -16.98
C TYR A 554 2.89 11.12 -16.57
N PRO A 555 3.93 10.81 -15.78
CA PRO A 555 4.28 9.45 -15.39
C PRO A 555 3.45 8.94 -14.21
N TRP A 556 3.27 7.61 -14.19
CA TRP A 556 2.68 6.85 -13.10
C TRP A 556 3.63 5.72 -12.74
N GLY A 557 4.07 5.65 -11.48
CA GLY A 557 5.11 4.74 -11.05
C GLY A 557 4.84 4.06 -9.72
N TYR A 558 5.69 3.10 -9.39
CA TYR A 558 5.67 2.38 -8.13
C TYR A 558 6.51 3.08 -7.07
N MET A 559 5.98 3.21 -5.87
CA MET A 559 6.78 3.44 -4.65
C MET A 559 6.41 2.43 -3.57
N GLN A 560 7.26 2.34 -2.53
CA GLN A 560 7.04 1.49 -1.37
C GLN A 560 7.54 2.19 -0.11
N GLY A 561 6.87 1.92 1.00
CA GLY A 561 7.19 2.51 2.29
C GLY A 561 5.93 2.68 3.14
N THR A 562 6.11 2.96 4.43
CA THR A 562 5.03 3.47 5.28
C THR A 562 4.54 4.83 4.79
N SER A 563 5.36 5.53 4.00
CA SER A 563 4.97 6.73 3.24
C SER A 563 3.84 6.52 2.24
N MET A 564 3.60 5.28 1.77
CA MET A 564 2.50 4.93 0.87
C MET A 564 1.29 4.40 1.63
N SER A 565 1.51 3.76 2.77
CA SER A 565 0.42 3.30 3.64
C SER A 565 -0.26 4.46 4.38
N CYS A 566 0.50 5.47 4.78
CA CYS A 566 -0.02 6.65 5.45
C CYS A 566 -1.07 7.40 4.61
N PRO A 567 -0.81 7.81 3.35
CA PRO A 567 -1.81 8.49 2.53
C PRO A 567 -3.01 7.60 2.17
N PHE A 568 -2.86 6.28 2.15
CA PHE A 568 -3.99 5.39 2.00
C PHE A 568 -4.94 5.47 3.21
N ALA A 569 -4.40 5.49 4.42
CA ALA A 569 -5.17 5.71 5.64
C ALA A 569 -5.76 7.12 5.69
N THR A 570 -5.00 8.14 5.26
CA THR A 570 -5.47 9.53 5.12
C THR A 570 -6.72 9.63 4.26
N GLY A 571 -6.68 9.04 3.06
CA GLY A 571 -7.84 9.00 2.18
C GLY A 571 -9.02 8.24 2.78
N THR A 572 -8.77 7.13 3.50
CA THR A 572 -9.82 6.39 4.20
C THR A 572 -10.49 7.23 5.29
N ILE A 573 -9.71 7.94 6.10
CA ILE A 573 -10.21 8.84 7.12
C ILE A 573 -11.00 10.01 6.49
N ALA A 574 -10.60 10.49 5.31
CA ALA A 574 -11.38 11.49 4.58
C ALA A 574 -12.79 10.99 4.20
N LEU A 575 -12.96 9.70 3.84
CA LEU A 575 -14.30 9.12 3.65
C LEU A 575 -15.12 9.14 4.95
N TRP A 576 -14.48 8.86 6.07
CA TRP A 576 -15.14 8.87 7.37
C TRP A 576 -15.50 10.29 7.84
N LEU A 577 -14.63 11.28 7.58
CA LEU A 577 -14.91 12.69 7.83
C LEU A 577 -16.04 13.24 6.93
N GLN A 578 -16.19 12.72 5.71
CA GLN A 578 -17.37 13.03 4.89
C GLN A 578 -18.66 12.54 5.56
N ALA A 579 -18.62 11.39 6.23
CA ALA A 579 -19.76 10.84 6.97
C ALA A 579 -20.02 11.55 8.30
N ASN A 580 -18.97 11.87 9.01
CA ASN A 580 -19.02 12.61 10.29
C ASN A 580 -17.87 13.63 10.36
N PRO A 581 -18.12 14.90 10.07
CA PRO A 581 -17.08 15.94 9.99
C PRO A 581 -16.46 16.34 11.34
N THR A 582 -16.92 15.76 12.46
CA THR A 582 -16.48 16.10 13.81
C THR A 582 -15.70 14.99 14.50
N LEU A 583 -15.32 13.92 13.76
CA LEU A 583 -14.50 12.85 14.34
C LEU A 583 -13.18 13.41 14.89
N SER A 584 -12.85 13.01 16.11
CA SER A 584 -11.56 13.28 16.75
C SER A 584 -10.56 12.16 16.47
N PRO A 585 -9.25 12.34 16.75
CA PRO A 585 -8.28 11.25 16.69
C PRO A 585 -8.68 10.03 17.53
N ASP A 586 -9.25 10.22 18.71
CA ASP A 586 -9.69 9.12 19.56
C ASP A 586 -10.89 8.37 18.95
N ASP A 587 -11.86 9.08 18.36
CA ASP A 587 -12.96 8.44 17.63
C ASP A 587 -12.44 7.56 16.49
N ILE A 588 -11.43 8.03 15.74
CA ILE A 588 -10.78 7.27 14.66
C ILE A 588 -10.11 6.00 15.21
N LYS A 589 -9.37 6.10 16.33
CA LYS A 589 -8.74 4.93 16.97
C LYS A 589 -9.79 3.92 17.47
N GLU A 590 -10.92 4.41 17.96
CA GLU A 590 -12.05 3.55 18.35
C GLU A 590 -12.66 2.83 17.13
N VAL A 591 -12.83 3.52 15.98
CA VAL A 591 -13.29 2.89 14.73
C VAL A 591 -12.33 1.77 14.34
N PHE A 592 -11.00 1.99 14.40
CA PHE A 592 -10.03 0.91 14.13
C PHE A 592 -10.22 -0.27 15.05
N SER A 593 -10.43 -0.03 16.36
CA SER A 593 -10.58 -1.12 17.34
C SER A 593 -11.77 -2.03 17.05
N ARG A 594 -12.84 -1.49 16.46
CA ARG A 594 -14.08 -2.21 16.14
C ARG A 594 -14.09 -2.83 14.74
N THR A 595 -13.32 -2.28 13.79
CA THR A 595 -13.52 -2.57 12.36
C THR A 595 -12.31 -3.10 11.62
N ALA A 596 -11.09 -2.97 12.17
CA ALA A 596 -9.87 -3.43 11.52
C ALA A 596 -9.91 -4.93 11.20
N ILE A 597 -9.31 -5.31 10.07
CA ILE A 597 -9.20 -6.70 9.64
C ILE A 597 -8.09 -7.38 10.44
N GLN A 598 -8.45 -8.39 11.23
CA GLN A 598 -7.58 -9.16 12.12
C GLN A 598 -7.44 -10.60 11.59
N ASP A 599 -6.68 -10.77 10.51
CA ASP A 599 -6.60 -12.01 9.74
C ASP A 599 -5.24 -12.74 9.84
N GLN A 600 -4.35 -12.32 10.76
CA GLN A 600 -3.06 -12.96 10.93
C GLN A 600 -3.15 -14.05 11.99
N GLU A 601 -2.92 -15.30 11.57
CA GLU A 601 -2.99 -16.45 12.46
C GLU A 601 -1.93 -16.36 13.59
N GLY A 602 -2.36 -16.58 14.83
CA GLY A 602 -1.50 -16.53 16.01
C GLY A 602 -1.22 -15.13 16.57
N GLU A 603 -1.66 -14.06 15.93
CA GLU A 603 -1.51 -12.70 16.44
C GLU A 603 -2.65 -12.32 17.39
N THR A 604 -2.33 -11.50 18.37
CA THR A 604 -3.30 -10.84 19.26
C THR A 604 -3.33 -9.35 18.95
N TYR A 605 -4.50 -8.73 19.02
CA TYR A 605 -4.66 -7.32 18.69
C TYR A 605 -5.22 -6.52 19.88
N PRO A 606 -4.81 -5.24 20.06
CA PRO A 606 -3.77 -4.58 19.26
C PRO A 606 -2.36 -5.03 19.65
N ASN A 607 -1.40 -4.90 18.73
CA ASN A 607 0.00 -5.18 18.99
C ASN A 607 0.95 -4.19 18.31
N SER A 608 2.23 -4.22 18.67
CA SER A 608 3.24 -3.26 18.22
C SER A 608 3.69 -3.39 16.75
N ARG A 609 3.15 -4.34 16.00
CA ARG A 609 3.45 -4.57 14.56
C ARG A 609 2.28 -4.18 13.66
N TRP A 610 1.06 -4.51 14.09
CA TRP A 610 -0.16 -4.36 13.33
C TRP A 610 -1.09 -3.26 13.84
N GLY A 611 -0.87 -2.75 15.07
CA GLY A 611 -1.87 -1.96 15.76
C GLY A 611 -3.15 -2.77 15.94
N TRP A 612 -4.29 -2.21 15.58
CA TRP A 612 -5.57 -2.90 15.59
C TRP A 612 -5.73 -3.90 14.42
N GLY A 613 -4.85 -3.88 13.42
CA GLY A 613 -4.90 -4.75 12.24
C GLY A 613 -4.75 -4.00 10.94
N LYS A 614 -5.34 -4.49 9.84
CA LYS A 614 -5.39 -3.82 8.55
C LYS A 614 -6.63 -2.93 8.46
N ILE A 615 -6.49 -1.76 7.86
CA ILE A 615 -7.59 -0.81 7.68
C ILE A 615 -8.70 -1.39 6.80
N ASP A 616 -9.97 -1.23 7.24
CA ASP A 616 -11.18 -1.55 6.47
C ASP A 616 -11.99 -0.28 6.27
N ALA A 617 -11.88 0.30 5.09
CA ALA A 617 -12.52 1.58 4.78
C ALA A 617 -14.05 1.51 4.84
N TYR A 618 -14.63 0.42 4.37
CA TYR A 618 -16.06 0.23 4.32
C TYR A 618 -16.68 -0.09 5.68
N LYS A 619 -16.09 -1.03 6.45
CA LYS A 619 -16.59 -1.32 7.80
C LYS A 619 -16.45 -0.11 8.73
N GLY A 620 -15.32 0.62 8.64
CA GLY A 620 -15.16 1.86 9.38
C GLY A 620 -16.22 2.89 9.03
N LEU A 621 -16.60 3.01 7.75
CA LEU A 621 -17.67 3.91 7.33
C LEU A 621 -19.05 3.48 7.86
N LEU A 622 -19.35 2.19 7.87
CA LEU A 622 -20.58 1.66 8.50
C LEU A 622 -20.62 2.02 10.00
N ASP A 623 -19.51 1.80 10.71
CA ASP A 623 -19.37 2.10 12.14
C ASP A 623 -19.59 3.60 12.43
N VAL A 624 -18.94 4.48 11.67
CA VAL A 624 -19.09 5.94 11.79
C VAL A 624 -20.55 6.39 11.58
N LEU A 625 -21.27 5.72 10.68
CA LEU A 625 -22.67 5.99 10.39
C LEU A 625 -23.64 5.32 11.37
N GLY A 626 -23.15 4.54 12.34
CA GLY A 626 -23.98 3.73 13.23
C GLY A 626 -24.82 2.67 12.50
N LEU A 627 -24.34 2.24 11.33
CA LEU A 627 -24.97 1.17 10.54
C LEU A 627 -24.40 -0.19 10.95
N PRO A 628 -25.19 -1.28 10.90
CA PRO A 628 -24.67 -2.60 11.22
C PRO A 628 -23.47 -2.94 10.35
N THR A 629 -22.32 -3.15 10.97
CA THR A 629 -21.20 -3.81 10.29
C THR A 629 -21.61 -5.25 10.02
N ALA A 630 -21.21 -5.83 8.88
CA ALA A 630 -21.59 -7.20 8.54
C ALA A 630 -21.19 -8.25 9.61
N SER A 631 -20.37 -7.88 10.60
CA SER A 631 -20.04 -8.68 11.77
C SER A 631 -21.09 -8.62 12.90
N GLU A 632 -21.94 -7.59 12.95
CA GLU A 632 -23.05 -7.53 13.93
C GLU A 632 -24.31 -8.23 13.43
N ASN A 633 -24.45 -8.43 12.11
CA ASN A 633 -25.52 -9.27 11.53
C ASN A 633 -25.16 -10.74 11.45
N ILE A 634 -24.04 -11.13 12.01
CA ILE A 634 -23.59 -12.48 11.93
C ILE A 634 -23.54 -13.09 13.29
N PHE A 635 -24.37 -14.06 13.25
CA PHE A 635 -24.31 -15.38 13.83
C PHE A 635 -24.51 -15.33 15.36
N GLU A 636 -25.65 -14.97 15.77
CA GLU A 636 -26.49 -16.13 16.18
C GLU A 636 -26.46 -17.07 14.98
N GLU A 637 -25.61 -18.12 15.01
CA GLU A 637 -25.70 -19.27 14.11
C GLU A 637 -27.14 -19.71 14.14
N LYS A 638 -27.93 -19.19 13.19
CA LYS A 638 -29.27 -19.72 13.06
C LYS A 638 -29.06 -21.21 12.80
N PRO A 639 -29.71 -22.08 13.50
CA PRO A 639 -29.41 -23.51 13.45
C PRO A 639 -29.37 -24.12 12.03
N TYR A 640 -29.93 -23.43 11.04
CA TYR A 640 -29.89 -23.82 9.62
C TYR A 640 -28.60 -23.40 8.90
N GLU A 641 -27.81 -22.47 9.45
CA GLU A 641 -26.53 -22.02 8.87
C GLU A 641 -25.35 -22.90 9.27
N ALA A 642 -25.49 -23.69 10.34
CA ALA A 642 -24.51 -24.69 10.76
C ALA A 642 -24.54 -25.93 9.85
N VAL A 643 -24.36 -25.70 8.54
CA VAL A 643 -24.34 -26.71 7.50
C VAL A 643 -22.95 -26.77 6.86
N SER A 644 -22.32 -27.92 6.94
CA SER A 644 -21.07 -28.22 6.24
C SER A 644 -21.31 -29.08 5.00
N VAL A 645 -20.51 -28.86 3.95
CA VAL A 645 -20.52 -29.68 2.74
C VAL A 645 -19.11 -30.22 2.52
N TYR A 646 -18.96 -31.54 2.40
CA TYR A 646 -17.67 -32.19 2.21
C TYR A 646 -17.74 -33.32 1.18
N ALA A 647 -16.62 -33.57 0.48
CA ALA A 647 -16.58 -34.61 -0.56
C ALA A 647 -16.89 -36.00 -0.02
N GLY A 648 -17.66 -36.76 -0.77
CA GLY A 648 -17.95 -38.17 -0.50
C GLY A 648 -16.80 -39.08 -0.95
N THR A 649 -16.96 -40.37 -0.69
CA THR A 649 -15.94 -41.39 -1.04
C THR A 649 -15.99 -41.86 -2.49
N SER A 650 -17.05 -41.53 -3.22
CA SER A 650 -17.23 -41.88 -4.64
C SER A 650 -17.09 -40.63 -5.50
N PRO A 651 -16.54 -40.72 -6.73
CA PRO A 651 -16.51 -39.60 -7.67
C PRO A 651 -17.90 -38.99 -7.85
N GLY A 652 -17.97 -37.65 -7.92
CA GLY A 652 -19.24 -36.94 -8.07
C GLY A 652 -20.18 -36.99 -6.87
N SER A 653 -19.71 -37.44 -5.70
CA SER A 653 -20.52 -37.47 -4.48
C SER A 653 -20.00 -36.50 -3.43
N PHE A 654 -20.93 -36.01 -2.60
CA PHE A 654 -20.63 -35.20 -1.44
C PHE A 654 -21.72 -35.38 -0.36
N HIS A 655 -21.47 -34.90 0.84
CA HIS A 655 -22.38 -34.89 1.95
C HIS A 655 -22.74 -33.50 2.40
N VAL A 656 -24.00 -33.30 2.76
CA VAL A 656 -24.49 -32.11 3.45
C VAL A 656 -24.76 -32.50 4.89
N ARG A 657 -24.08 -31.89 5.86
CA ARG A 657 -24.15 -32.24 7.26
C ARG A 657 -24.57 -31.07 8.13
N TRP A 658 -25.55 -31.30 8.99
CA TRP A 658 -26.04 -30.34 9.98
C TRP A 658 -25.53 -30.71 11.38
N ALA A 659 -25.47 -29.72 12.27
CA ALA A 659 -25.16 -29.94 13.69
C ALA A 659 -26.24 -30.74 14.43
N LYS A 660 -27.51 -30.67 13.98
CA LYS A 660 -28.67 -31.40 14.46
C LYS A 660 -29.56 -31.80 13.30
N ILE A 661 -30.45 -32.77 13.47
CA ILE A 661 -31.40 -33.16 12.40
C ILE A 661 -32.20 -31.93 11.98
N PRO A 662 -32.12 -31.52 10.71
CA PRO A 662 -32.84 -30.33 10.21
C PRO A 662 -34.35 -30.58 10.11
N GLY A 663 -35.13 -29.50 9.94
CA GLY A 663 -36.48 -29.58 9.41
C GLY A 663 -36.49 -29.94 7.92
N ALA A 664 -37.63 -29.80 7.26
CA ALA A 664 -37.72 -29.99 5.82
C ALA A 664 -36.76 -29.01 5.09
N PHE A 665 -36.09 -29.47 4.04
CA PHE A 665 -35.16 -28.67 3.25
C PHE A 665 -35.17 -29.10 1.77
N SER A 666 -34.72 -28.19 0.89
CA SER A 666 -34.37 -28.52 -0.49
C SER A 666 -32.87 -28.32 -0.75
N ILE A 667 -32.31 -29.15 -1.62
CA ILE A 667 -30.94 -29.03 -2.10
C ILE A 667 -30.98 -28.83 -3.62
N GLN A 668 -30.26 -27.84 -4.10
CA GLN A 668 -29.99 -27.64 -5.53
C GLN A 668 -28.47 -27.51 -5.72
N VAL A 669 -27.94 -28.10 -6.79
CA VAL A 669 -26.50 -28.07 -7.09
C VAL A 669 -26.31 -27.57 -8.51
N PHE A 670 -25.46 -26.57 -8.65
CA PHE A 670 -25.13 -25.93 -9.91
C PHE A 670 -23.62 -26.00 -10.16
N ASP A 671 -23.19 -26.11 -11.40
CA ASP A 671 -21.81 -25.82 -11.78
C ASP A 671 -21.54 -24.30 -11.90
N ALA A 672 -20.29 -23.94 -12.21
CA ALA A 672 -19.88 -22.55 -12.37
C ALA A 672 -20.57 -21.84 -13.55
N SER A 673 -21.18 -22.57 -14.48
CA SER A 673 -21.98 -22.01 -15.59
C SER A 673 -23.45 -21.77 -15.22
N GLY A 674 -23.87 -22.16 -14.00
CA GLY A 674 -25.25 -22.10 -13.55
C GLY A 674 -26.13 -23.29 -14.01
N ARG A 675 -25.53 -24.33 -14.62
CA ARG A 675 -26.25 -25.56 -15.01
C ARG A 675 -26.55 -26.36 -13.74
N SER A 676 -27.84 -26.75 -13.59
CA SER A 676 -28.26 -27.59 -12.48
C SER A 676 -27.89 -29.06 -12.73
N TRP A 677 -27.23 -29.67 -11.73
CA TRP A 677 -26.80 -31.05 -11.70
C TRP A 677 -27.59 -31.91 -10.73
N TYR A 678 -28.21 -31.30 -9.73
CA TYR A 678 -28.99 -32.00 -8.72
C TYR A 678 -30.08 -31.08 -8.17
N GLY A 679 -31.24 -31.65 -7.87
CA GLY A 679 -32.30 -30.97 -7.16
C GLY A 679 -33.15 -32.00 -6.45
N ASN A 680 -33.27 -31.85 -5.13
CA ASN A 680 -34.14 -32.71 -4.31
C ASN A 680 -34.73 -31.95 -3.14
N LYS A 681 -35.94 -32.38 -2.71
CA LYS A 681 -36.63 -31.89 -1.53
C LYS A 681 -36.78 -32.99 -0.53
N VAL A 682 -36.45 -32.75 0.73
CA VAL A 682 -36.54 -33.68 1.84
C VAL A 682 -37.53 -33.14 2.87
N ASP A 683 -38.73 -33.69 2.91
CA ASP A 683 -39.79 -33.19 3.79
C ASP A 683 -39.66 -33.69 5.26
N SER A 684 -39.00 -34.82 5.49
CA SER A 684 -38.86 -35.43 6.82
C SER A 684 -37.48 -36.07 6.96
N PRO A 685 -36.40 -35.29 7.15
CA PRO A 685 -35.04 -35.81 7.31
C PRO A 685 -34.93 -36.60 8.62
N THR A 686 -34.21 -37.73 8.57
CA THR A 686 -34.00 -38.64 9.73
C THR A 686 -32.54 -38.70 10.15
N SER A 687 -31.65 -37.94 9.46
CA SER A 687 -30.20 -37.94 9.70
C SER A 687 -29.68 -36.53 9.72
N VAL A 688 -28.59 -36.29 10.43
CA VAL A 688 -27.80 -35.08 10.36
C VAL A 688 -26.90 -35.04 9.12
N ASP A 689 -26.73 -36.15 8.41
CA ASP A 689 -25.85 -36.31 7.28
C ASP A 689 -26.64 -36.78 6.05
N TYR A 690 -26.63 -36.02 4.99
CA TYR A 690 -27.39 -36.27 3.77
C TYR A 690 -26.45 -36.44 2.58
N PRO A 691 -26.35 -37.67 2.02
CA PRO A 691 -25.51 -37.91 0.86
C PRO A 691 -26.16 -37.38 -0.41
N VAL A 692 -25.37 -36.73 -1.26
CA VAL A 692 -25.74 -36.25 -2.58
C VAL A 692 -24.83 -36.93 -3.60
N VAL A 693 -25.40 -37.46 -4.66
CA VAL A 693 -24.66 -38.03 -5.78
C VAL A 693 -25.10 -37.28 -7.03
N LEU A 694 -24.14 -36.60 -7.66
CA LEU A 694 -24.37 -35.94 -8.92
C LEU A 694 -24.46 -36.95 -10.05
N GLY A 695 -25.21 -36.64 -11.09
CA GLY A 695 -25.26 -37.49 -12.30
C GLY A 695 -24.00 -37.42 -13.16
N THR A 696 -22.87 -36.96 -12.57
CA THR A 696 -21.58 -36.78 -13.24
C THR A 696 -20.45 -37.04 -12.26
N ASP A 697 -19.34 -37.56 -12.75
CA ASP A 697 -18.07 -37.75 -12.06
C ASP A 697 -17.00 -36.73 -12.52
N GLN A 698 -17.41 -35.72 -13.31
CA GLN A 698 -16.48 -34.70 -13.78
C GLN A 698 -15.93 -33.86 -12.63
N PRO A 699 -14.60 -33.73 -12.52
CA PRO A 699 -14.00 -32.84 -11.53
C PRO A 699 -14.40 -31.39 -11.82
N GLY A 700 -14.81 -30.65 -10.80
CA GLY A 700 -15.22 -29.28 -10.98
C GLY A 700 -15.57 -28.57 -9.66
N VAL A 701 -15.94 -27.30 -9.80
CA VAL A 701 -16.46 -26.51 -8.71
C VAL A 701 -17.97 -26.45 -8.83
N TYR A 702 -18.65 -26.86 -7.75
CA TYR A 702 -20.09 -26.88 -7.67
C TYR A 702 -20.57 -25.97 -6.55
N PHE A 703 -21.72 -25.35 -6.74
CA PHE A 703 -22.41 -24.51 -5.77
C PHE A 703 -23.64 -25.25 -5.27
N VAL A 704 -23.71 -25.44 -3.97
CA VAL A 704 -24.79 -26.15 -3.29
C VAL A 704 -25.67 -25.12 -2.61
N ARG A 705 -26.91 -24.96 -3.08
CA ARG A 705 -27.94 -24.13 -2.47
C ARG A 705 -28.85 -25.01 -1.64
N ILE A 706 -29.01 -24.69 -0.37
CA ILE A 706 -29.84 -25.41 0.58
C ILE A 706 -30.89 -24.43 1.10
N GLU A 707 -32.16 -24.73 0.86
CA GLU A 707 -33.29 -23.93 1.32
C GLU A 707 -34.04 -24.67 2.44
N THR A 708 -34.28 -23.96 3.52
CA THR A 708 -35.05 -24.45 4.69
C THR A 708 -36.22 -23.48 4.95
N ALA A 709 -37.11 -23.83 5.87
CA ALA A 709 -38.18 -22.94 6.32
C ALA A 709 -37.63 -21.67 7.01
N GLU A 710 -36.39 -21.70 7.46
CA GLU A 710 -35.72 -20.61 8.20
C GLU A 710 -34.83 -19.71 7.32
N GLY A 711 -34.46 -20.18 6.11
CA GLY A 711 -33.65 -19.41 5.16
C GLY A 711 -32.87 -20.26 4.15
N THR A 712 -32.04 -19.63 3.37
CA THR A 712 -31.23 -20.22 2.30
C THR A 712 -29.75 -20.17 2.66
N VAL A 713 -29.02 -21.29 2.48
CA VAL A 713 -27.57 -21.39 2.65
C VAL A 713 -26.93 -21.80 1.34
N GLU A 714 -25.84 -21.13 0.97
CA GLU A 714 -25.04 -21.51 -0.19
C GLU A 714 -23.63 -21.95 0.25
N ARG A 715 -23.17 -23.05 -0.31
CA ARG A 715 -21.82 -23.58 -0.08
C ARG A 715 -21.16 -23.92 -1.40
N LYS A 716 -19.84 -23.88 -1.41
CA LYS A 716 -19.00 -24.23 -2.56
C LYS A 716 -18.27 -25.52 -2.26
N ILE A 717 -18.31 -26.46 -3.19
CA ILE A 717 -17.55 -27.72 -3.09
C ILE A 717 -16.75 -27.95 -4.37
N LYS A 718 -15.57 -28.50 -4.21
CA LYS A 718 -14.73 -28.98 -5.33
C LYS A 718 -14.80 -30.50 -5.29
N LEU A 719 -15.29 -31.10 -6.35
CA LEU A 719 -15.39 -32.55 -6.55
C LEU A 719 -14.42 -33.01 -7.61
#